data_605503fa0a86666f8637d59d591b2ed1
#
_entry.id   605503fa0a86666f8637d59d591b2ed1
#
_cell.length_a   1.000
_cell.length_b   1.000
_cell.length_c   1.000
_cell.angle_alpha   90.00
_cell.angle_beta   90.00
_cell.angle_gamma   90.00
#
_symmetry.space_group_name_H-M   'P 1'
#
loop_
_entity.id
_entity.type
_entity.pdbx_description
1 polymer ?
#
loop_
_entity_poly.entity_id
_entity_poly.type
_entity_poly.pdbx_seq_one_letter_code
_entity_poly.pdbx_strand_id
1 'polypeptide(L)'
;MSNTVVVQGKGTESSQTDVEHTATPETFSFEQFTVDTQRNLLLEHNQEVAIEPKVFDLLVFLCRNADRYVLINELHEKVWADRVVSDAAVRRAISKLRTLLGETDNHSLIKSMHKRGYKLDCTVSHHAQTHSPNGNTASALHAGITSRARSFLTVFRHSGRIPSSALVIAMLLLGAILFYSLQTAVPSQTKLINFSGEKISASANNDASEIVFAGKLIGEQGFQLFHANLENQNIRQLTQNANNVTEVKFSRDQQNIIFIDLSLGGSKILSKNISNDAETTTLVEGFSIVSDFDESHDGSGLYFAAVKDAQGTGQVYYLDYTSGNIEAITFAHDTNSNDYRVDVSPNGDYLLVTTSMSGLEEHVLSLFNTRNRAIVKRFFHSSGLYEVTWLNNEEIMLLDSTEIVKVEIEGAAQTSIALNKDSNTIDIEPLSRDEYMVVRNSLSDSYFIEVSLPSFDTATQKIIATPGDSVDEVRYLGQSGELLYVVKDGARSELVRREGKEQVSLLQTTMNLSLLDVAPQNDFILLTLDGLLALLEVDTNNVKYITTGGHMIAHDGVFNANGDGVIYGVKEQGIWKIKEYQLDNQKTVDLFSDFRAARQVKDKVFLLNENYELSVFDHKSKTIKALPFSLPSAENTNWYADNRYIYFSDFDGRDAHFNVLDHNGERISEKTFNASSISASFDIDERRNKAILKSWPYSEAEILLVDAAALSSVNPKH
;
A
#
# COMPACT_ATOMS: atom_id res chain seq x y z
N MET A 1 39.74 4.43 56.06
CA MET A 1 39.44 3.17 56.73
C MET A 1 38.54 2.44 55.78
N SER A 2 39.13 1.64 54.88
CA SER A 2 39.29 0.19 54.90
C SER A 2 37.95 -0.53 54.99
N ASN A 3 37.51 -1.27 54.01
CA ASN A 3 38.06 -2.58 53.63
C ASN A 3 37.60 -3.02 52.25
N THR A 4 38.60 -3.35 51.46
CA THR A 4 38.57 -4.20 50.28
C THR A 4 38.40 -5.63 50.70
N VAL A 5 37.56 -6.41 50.00
CA VAL A 5 37.73 -7.88 49.93
C VAL A 5 37.65 -8.32 48.48
N VAL A 6 38.79 -8.77 47.97
CA VAL A 6 38.97 -9.56 46.75
C VAL A 6 38.75 -11.04 47.10
N VAL A 7 37.97 -11.75 46.32
CA VAL A 7 38.08 -13.24 46.22
C VAL A 7 38.09 -13.62 44.74
N GLN A 8 39.22 -14.18 44.32
CA GLN A 8 39.42 -14.94 43.09
C GLN A 8 38.75 -16.32 43.23
N GLY A 9 38.30 -16.88 42.11
CA GLY A 9 38.35 -18.28 41.99
C GLY A 9 37.42 -18.99 41.01
N LYS A 10 37.96 -19.30 39.84
CA LYS A 10 37.72 -20.51 39.04
C LYS A 10 36.44 -20.66 38.24
N GLY A 11 36.68 -20.79 36.93
CA GLY A 11 35.72 -21.17 35.91
C GLY A 11 35.18 -22.58 36.07
N THR A 12 34.00 -22.74 35.55
CA THR A 12 33.52 -24.01 34.99
C THR A 12 32.54 -23.68 33.86
N GLU A 13 32.76 -24.29 32.74
CA GLU A 13 31.86 -24.40 31.61
C GLU A 13 30.48 -24.81 32.08
N SER A 14 29.45 -24.16 31.58
CA SER A 14 28.12 -24.78 31.54
C SER A 14 27.32 -24.19 30.37
N SER A 15 27.27 -25.00 29.34
CA SER A 15 26.11 -25.36 28.54
C SER A 15 24.98 -24.29 28.43
N GLN A 16 24.87 -23.76 27.23
CA GLN A 16 23.61 -23.32 26.64
C GLN A 16 22.52 -24.37 26.93
N THR A 17 21.50 -23.96 27.63
CA THR A 17 20.21 -24.65 27.63
C THR A 17 19.26 -23.78 26.83
N ASP A 18 19.11 -24.15 25.55
CA ASP A 18 17.95 -23.84 24.75
C ASP A 18 16.70 -24.35 25.47
N VAL A 19 15.90 -23.47 26.01
CA VAL A 19 14.56 -23.81 26.51
C VAL A 19 13.63 -23.82 25.30
N GLU A 20 13.67 -24.88 24.51
CA GLU A 20 12.58 -25.30 23.68
C GLU A 20 11.33 -25.48 24.54
N HIS A 21 10.35 -24.60 24.40
CA HIS A 21 8.98 -24.86 24.84
C HIS A 21 8.39 -25.98 23.95
N THR A 22 8.72 -27.24 24.24
CA THR A 22 7.97 -28.37 23.72
C THR A 22 6.58 -28.36 24.36
N ALA A 23 5.62 -27.67 23.74
CA ALA A 23 4.22 -27.87 24.08
C ALA A 23 3.84 -29.31 23.79
N THR A 24 3.26 -30.00 24.78
CA THR A 24 2.69 -31.34 24.62
C THR A 24 1.71 -31.33 23.43
N PRO A 25 1.82 -32.28 22.49
CA PRO A 25 0.92 -32.36 21.35
C PRO A 25 -0.53 -32.56 21.83
N GLU A 26 -1.39 -31.64 21.37
CA GLU A 26 -2.81 -31.63 21.74
C GLU A 26 -3.66 -31.75 20.47
N THR A 27 -4.78 -32.42 20.58
CA THR A 27 -5.79 -32.46 19.51
C THR A 27 -7.12 -31.96 20.08
N PHE A 28 -7.70 -30.95 19.42
CA PHE A 28 -9.01 -30.43 19.75
C PHE A 28 -10.01 -30.85 18.69
N SER A 29 -11.25 -31.21 19.10
CA SER A 29 -12.34 -31.49 18.18
C SER A 29 -13.59 -30.72 18.61
N PHE A 30 -14.23 -30.03 17.67
CA PHE A 30 -15.47 -29.29 17.87
C PHE A 30 -16.26 -29.26 16.56
N GLU A 31 -17.56 -29.41 16.65
CA GLU A 31 -18.44 -29.53 15.47
C GLU A 31 -17.84 -30.48 14.41
N GLN A 32 -17.68 -30.02 13.16
CA GLN A 32 -17.03 -30.78 12.09
C GLN A 32 -15.51 -30.62 12.01
N PHE A 33 -14.90 -29.85 12.94
CA PHE A 33 -13.49 -29.46 12.87
C PHE A 33 -12.62 -30.28 13.83
N THR A 34 -11.39 -30.56 13.39
CA THR A 34 -10.33 -31.15 14.22
C THR A 34 -9.05 -30.35 14.06
N VAL A 35 -8.46 -29.89 15.17
CA VAL A 35 -7.23 -29.09 15.22
C VAL A 35 -6.11 -29.98 15.76
N ASP A 36 -5.11 -30.28 14.94
CA ASP A 36 -3.93 -31.07 15.30
C ASP A 36 -2.73 -30.12 15.51
N THR A 37 -2.38 -29.88 16.77
CA THR A 37 -1.27 -28.96 17.11
C THR A 37 0.10 -29.52 16.81
N GLN A 38 0.25 -30.82 16.65
CA GLN A 38 1.55 -31.46 16.31
C GLN A 38 1.90 -31.26 14.84
N ARG A 39 0.86 -31.22 13.97
CA ARG A 39 1.02 -31.07 12.53
C ARG A 39 0.70 -29.68 12.03
N ASN A 40 0.21 -28.80 12.90
CA ASN A 40 -0.32 -27.49 12.58
C ASN A 40 -1.42 -27.56 11.50
N LEU A 41 -2.36 -28.50 11.65
CA LEU A 41 -3.42 -28.76 10.69
C LEU A 41 -4.80 -28.47 11.27
N LEU A 42 -5.63 -27.82 10.46
CA LEU A 42 -7.07 -27.76 10.66
C LEU A 42 -7.74 -28.74 9.67
N LEU A 43 -8.60 -29.61 10.18
CA LEU A 43 -9.35 -30.56 9.36
C LEU A 43 -10.85 -30.26 9.49
N GLU A 44 -11.57 -30.19 8.40
CA GLU A 44 -13.03 -30.18 8.32
C GLU A 44 -13.50 -31.51 7.71
N HIS A 45 -14.34 -32.27 8.40
CA HIS A 45 -14.77 -33.61 7.95
C HIS A 45 -13.59 -34.52 7.52
N ASN A 46 -12.45 -34.46 8.23
CA ASN A 46 -11.19 -35.15 7.90
C ASN A 46 -10.51 -34.71 6.60
N GLN A 47 -10.90 -33.58 6.01
CA GLN A 47 -10.18 -32.92 4.90
C GLN A 47 -9.39 -31.74 5.43
N GLU A 48 -8.17 -31.54 4.91
CA GLU A 48 -7.31 -30.43 5.31
C GLU A 48 -7.87 -29.11 4.82
N VAL A 49 -7.95 -28.13 5.73
CA VAL A 49 -8.35 -26.75 5.44
C VAL A 49 -7.10 -25.87 5.58
N ALA A 50 -6.79 -25.11 4.54
CA ALA A 50 -5.67 -24.18 4.58
C ALA A 50 -5.94 -23.08 5.60
N ILE A 51 -5.01 -22.86 6.52
CA ILE A 51 -5.12 -21.87 7.59
C ILE A 51 -3.77 -21.19 7.81
N GLU A 52 -3.79 -19.85 7.94
CA GLU A 52 -2.58 -19.10 8.22
C GLU A 52 -2.00 -19.41 9.61
N PRO A 53 -0.67 -19.42 9.78
CA PRO A 53 -0.04 -19.81 11.05
C PRO A 53 -0.58 -19.02 12.26
N LYS A 54 -0.73 -17.69 12.17
CA LYS A 54 -1.24 -16.86 13.27
C LYS A 54 -2.76 -17.02 13.50
N VAL A 55 -3.53 -17.33 12.48
CA VAL A 55 -4.95 -17.67 12.62
C VAL A 55 -5.10 -19.06 13.23
N PHE A 56 -4.18 -19.97 12.94
CA PHE A 56 -4.10 -21.28 13.61
C PHE A 56 -3.75 -21.14 15.09
N ASP A 57 -2.73 -20.34 15.44
CA ASP A 57 -2.35 -20.06 16.84
C ASP A 57 -3.54 -19.45 17.61
N LEU A 58 -4.27 -18.52 17.00
CA LEU A 58 -5.48 -17.92 17.55
C LEU A 58 -6.57 -18.97 17.80
N LEU A 59 -6.82 -19.87 16.85
CA LEU A 59 -7.79 -20.96 16.99
C LEU A 59 -7.40 -21.91 18.13
N VAL A 60 -6.13 -22.33 18.19
CA VAL A 60 -5.61 -23.18 19.27
C VAL A 60 -5.81 -22.51 20.63
N PHE A 61 -5.52 -21.19 20.72
CA PHE A 61 -5.68 -20.44 21.96
C PHE A 61 -7.16 -20.32 22.36
N LEU A 62 -8.07 -20.12 21.43
CA LEU A 62 -9.52 -20.10 21.68
C LEU A 62 -10.05 -21.50 22.08
N CYS A 63 -9.54 -22.58 21.47
CA CYS A 63 -9.88 -23.95 21.85
C CYS A 63 -9.46 -24.27 23.30
N ARG A 64 -8.27 -23.81 23.71
CA ARG A 64 -7.78 -23.98 25.09
C ARG A 64 -8.60 -23.18 26.12
N ASN A 65 -9.29 -22.15 25.69
CA ASN A 65 -10.06 -21.22 26.54
C ASN A 65 -11.53 -21.18 26.16
N ALA A 66 -12.09 -22.26 25.63
CA ALA A 66 -13.47 -22.31 25.13
C ALA A 66 -14.55 -22.11 26.23
N ASP A 67 -14.18 -22.22 27.48
CA ASP A 67 -15.07 -22.04 28.65
C ASP A 67 -15.32 -20.56 29.01
N ARG A 68 -14.49 -19.61 28.50
CA ARG A 68 -14.52 -18.20 28.90
C ARG A 68 -14.33 -17.24 27.72
N TYR A 69 -14.60 -15.96 27.98
CA TYR A 69 -14.19 -14.89 27.07
C TYR A 69 -12.71 -14.55 27.22
N VAL A 70 -11.99 -14.51 26.13
CA VAL A 70 -10.59 -14.12 26.03
C VAL A 70 -10.53 -12.64 25.68
N LEU A 71 -9.86 -11.83 26.51
CA LEU A 71 -9.72 -10.38 26.28
C LEU A 71 -8.79 -10.10 25.09
N ILE A 72 -8.99 -8.99 24.41
CA ILE A 72 -8.11 -8.58 23.29
C ILE A 72 -6.65 -8.45 23.77
N ASN A 73 -6.42 -7.81 24.91
CA ASN A 73 -5.06 -7.69 25.49
C ASN A 73 -4.42 -9.05 25.78
N GLU A 74 -5.21 -10.02 26.20
CA GLU A 74 -4.73 -11.39 26.44
C GLU A 74 -4.37 -12.09 25.12
N LEU A 75 -5.09 -11.82 24.04
CA LEU A 75 -4.73 -12.27 22.70
C LEU A 75 -3.40 -11.65 22.26
N HIS A 76 -3.20 -10.36 22.46
CA HIS A 76 -1.93 -9.69 22.19
C HIS A 76 -0.78 -10.35 22.93
N GLU A 77 -0.91 -10.61 24.22
CA GLU A 77 0.14 -11.19 25.06
C GLU A 77 0.44 -12.66 24.77
N LYS A 78 -0.55 -13.44 24.33
CA LYS A 78 -0.42 -14.90 24.26
C LYS A 78 -0.35 -15.45 22.84
N VAL A 79 -1.02 -14.83 21.88
CA VAL A 79 -1.02 -15.25 20.47
C VAL A 79 0.01 -14.45 19.67
N TRP A 80 0.18 -13.17 19.99
CA TRP A 80 1.15 -12.29 19.33
C TRP A 80 2.28 -11.83 20.25
N ALA A 81 2.68 -12.68 21.21
CA ALA A 81 3.73 -12.37 22.17
C ALA A 81 5.08 -11.96 21.54
N ASP A 82 5.34 -12.43 20.33
CA ASP A 82 6.54 -12.17 19.53
C ASP A 82 6.42 -10.91 18.66
N ARG A 83 5.25 -10.23 18.66
CA ARG A 83 4.97 -9.08 17.76
C ARG A 83 4.01 -8.08 18.41
N VAL A 84 4.26 -6.83 18.21
CA VAL A 84 3.28 -5.78 18.54
C VAL A 84 2.27 -5.68 17.39
N VAL A 85 1.02 -6.02 17.65
CA VAL A 85 -0.06 -5.93 16.66
C VAL A 85 -1.19 -5.03 17.19
N SER A 86 -1.90 -4.38 16.29
CA SER A 86 -3.06 -3.55 16.65
C SER A 86 -4.30 -4.41 16.97
N ASP A 87 -5.26 -3.84 17.68
CA ASP A 87 -6.58 -4.45 17.88
C ASP A 87 -7.28 -4.78 16.55
N ALA A 88 -7.01 -3.99 15.51
CA ALA A 88 -7.54 -4.22 14.17
C ALA A 88 -6.98 -5.53 13.57
N ALA A 89 -5.68 -5.82 13.77
CA ALA A 89 -5.08 -7.08 13.32
C ALA A 89 -5.71 -8.29 14.04
N VAL A 90 -5.95 -8.18 15.35
CA VAL A 90 -6.67 -9.23 16.09
C VAL A 90 -8.09 -9.42 15.53
N ARG A 91 -8.81 -8.33 15.25
CA ARG A 91 -10.16 -8.39 14.67
C ARG A 91 -10.17 -9.01 13.28
N ARG A 92 -9.15 -8.70 12.43
CA ARG A 92 -8.99 -9.35 11.12
C ARG A 92 -8.75 -10.86 11.26
N ALA A 93 -7.86 -11.26 12.17
CA ALA A 93 -7.61 -12.68 12.42
C ALA A 93 -8.88 -13.42 12.90
N ILE A 94 -9.69 -12.78 13.76
CA ILE A 94 -11.01 -13.29 14.16
C ILE A 94 -11.97 -13.36 12.96
N SER A 95 -11.99 -12.35 12.09
CA SER A 95 -12.84 -12.34 10.89
C SER A 95 -12.43 -13.47 9.93
N LYS A 96 -11.13 -13.63 9.65
CA LYS A 96 -10.60 -14.75 8.85
C LYS A 96 -10.98 -16.11 9.46
N LEU A 97 -10.83 -16.23 10.77
CA LEU A 97 -11.17 -17.47 11.47
C LEU A 97 -12.67 -17.80 11.37
N ARG A 98 -13.55 -16.80 11.47
CA ARG A 98 -15.01 -16.97 11.27
C ARG A 98 -15.33 -17.46 9.86
N THR A 99 -14.68 -16.86 8.85
CA THR A 99 -14.85 -17.27 7.45
C THR A 99 -14.41 -18.73 7.26
N LEU A 100 -13.22 -19.11 7.81
CA LEU A 100 -12.70 -20.48 7.73
C LEU A 100 -13.59 -21.51 8.45
N LEU A 101 -14.27 -21.11 9.53
CA LEU A 101 -15.20 -21.97 10.28
C LEU A 101 -16.62 -21.97 9.67
N GLY A 102 -16.82 -21.31 8.54
CA GLY A 102 -18.11 -21.30 7.84
C GLY A 102 -19.23 -20.59 8.63
N GLU A 103 -18.89 -19.57 9.43
CA GLU A 103 -19.91 -18.83 10.18
C GLU A 103 -20.86 -18.08 9.25
N THR A 104 -22.14 -18.11 9.59
CA THR A 104 -23.22 -17.38 8.92
C THR A 104 -24.03 -16.58 9.96
N ASP A 105 -24.90 -15.69 9.51
CA ASP A 105 -25.76 -14.89 10.41
C ASP A 105 -26.58 -15.73 11.37
N ASN A 106 -26.92 -16.98 11.01
CA ASN A 106 -27.71 -17.90 11.81
C ASN A 106 -26.85 -18.92 12.60
N HIS A 107 -25.57 -19.03 12.36
CA HIS A 107 -24.68 -19.98 13.00
C HIS A 107 -23.30 -19.35 13.25
N SER A 108 -23.03 -18.93 14.47
CA SER A 108 -21.77 -18.29 14.88
C SER A 108 -21.10 -19.11 15.98
N LEU A 109 -19.88 -19.59 15.68
CA LEU A 109 -19.04 -20.35 16.61
C LEU A 109 -18.19 -19.41 17.48
N ILE A 110 -17.85 -18.22 16.99
CA ILE A 110 -17.04 -17.25 17.73
C ILE A 110 -17.92 -16.08 18.16
N LYS A 111 -18.27 -16.03 19.43
CA LYS A 111 -19.02 -14.89 20.00
C LYS A 111 -18.09 -13.75 20.39
N SER A 112 -18.50 -12.53 20.05
CA SER A 112 -17.86 -11.30 20.51
C SER A 112 -18.71 -10.61 21.57
N MET A 113 -18.05 -10.11 22.62
CA MET A 113 -18.68 -9.27 23.63
C MET A 113 -17.98 -7.93 23.71
N HIS A 114 -18.74 -6.85 23.54
CA HIS A 114 -18.19 -5.50 23.55
C HIS A 114 -17.34 -5.25 24.79
N LYS A 115 -16.07 -4.78 24.59
CA LYS A 115 -15.06 -4.55 25.63
C LYS A 115 -14.68 -5.77 26.49
N ARG A 116 -15.14 -6.98 26.18
CA ARG A 116 -14.82 -8.22 26.91
C ARG A 116 -14.09 -9.27 26.09
N GLY A 117 -14.01 -9.10 24.76
CA GLY A 117 -13.23 -9.98 23.89
C GLY A 117 -14.04 -11.05 23.15
N TYR A 118 -13.44 -12.20 22.90
CA TYR A 118 -13.95 -13.28 22.06
C TYR A 118 -14.02 -14.62 22.80
N LYS A 119 -14.95 -15.48 22.40
CA LYS A 119 -15.15 -16.80 22.95
C LYS A 119 -15.51 -17.78 21.84
N LEU A 120 -14.93 -18.97 21.84
CA LEU A 120 -15.40 -20.09 21.03
C LEU A 120 -16.61 -20.72 21.75
N ASP A 121 -17.81 -20.56 21.20
CA ASP A 121 -19.09 -20.93 21.84
C ASP A 121 -19.61 -22.29 21.33
N CYS A 122 -18.79 -23.31 21.46
CA CYS A 122 -19.13 -24.70 21.17
C CYS A 122 -18.44 -25.63 22.17
N THR A 123 -18.87 -26.88 22.20
CA THR A 123 -18.22 -27.91 23.06
C THR A 123 -16.93 -28.36 22.39
N VAL A 124 -15.78 -28.08 23.03
CA VAL A 124 -14.46 -28.51 22.56
C VAL A 124 -14.05 -29.77 23.33
N SER A 125 -13.80 -30.86 22.61
CA SER A 125 -13.22 -32.09 23.16
C SER A 125 -11.70 -32.02 23.05
N HIS A 126 -10.99 -32.19 24.15
CA HIS A 126 -9.55 -32.16 24.23
C HIS A 126 -8.98 -33.57 24.40
N HIS A 127 -8.12 -34.00 23.49
CA HIS A 127 -7.41 -35.28 23.56
C HIS A 127 -5.92 -35.03 23.77
N ALA A 128 -5.44 -35.12 25.00
CA ALA A 128 -4.02 -35.13 25.31
C ALA A 128 -3.45 -36.54 24.99
N GLN A 129 -2.51 -36.63 24.07
CA GLN A 129 -1.84 -37.89 23.80
C GLN A 129 -0.83 -38.16 24.92
N THR A 130 -1.20 -39.01 25.88
CA THR A 130 -0.23 -39.61 26.82
C THR A 130 0.52 -40.72 26.10
N HIS A 131 1.81 -40.56 25.87
CA HIS A 131 2.67 -41.64 25.42
C HIS A 131 2.75 -42.70 26.48
N SER A 132 2.06 -43.81 26.29
CA SER A 132 2.44 -45.11 26.91
C SER A 132 3.33 -45.86 25.93
N PRO A 133 4.51 -46.32 26.35
CA PRO A 133 5.37 -47.09 25.48
C PRO A 133 4.94 -48.55 25.55
N ASN A 134 4.05 -48.98 24.65
CA ASN A 134 3.98 -50.38 24.25
C ASN A 134 3.09 -50.62 23.04
N GLY A 135 3.70 -51.11 22.00
CA GLY A 135 3.24 -52.23 21.20
C GLY A 135 2.22 -51.96 20.06
N ASN A 136 2.74 -51.92 18.85
CA ASN A 136 2.11 -52.52 17.67
C ASN A 136 0.74 -52.03 17.19
N THR A 137 0.73 -50.87 16.56
CA THR A 137 -0.32 -50.57 15.56
C THR A 137 0.14 -49.84 14.28
N ALA A 138 1.43 -49.66 14.09
CA ALA A 138 2.00 -49.09 12.85
C ALA A 138 2.12 -50.10 11.68
N SER A 139 1.75 -51.38 11.88
CA SER A 139 1.91 -52.43 10.87
C SER A 139 0.67 -52.65 9.95
N ALA A 140 -0.49 -52.14 10.28
CA ALA A 140 -1.71 -52.48 9.53
C ALA A 140 -1.99 -51.59 8.30
N LEU A 141 -1.59 -50.33 8.31
CA LEU A 141 -1.80 -49.41 7.20
C LEU A 141 -0.74 -49.51 6.09
N HIS A 142 0.51 -49.88 6.46
CA HIS A 142 1.58 -50.14 5.49
C HIS A 142 1.44 -51.51 4.79
N ALA A 143 0.81 -52.49 5.48
CA ALA A 143 0.57 -53.82 4.92
C ALA A 143 -0.47 -53.85 3.79
N GLY A 144 -1.46 -52.96 3.84
CA GLY A 144 -2.54 -52.89 2.83
C GLY A 144 -2.08 -52.38 1.46
N ILE A 145 -1.21 -51.40 1.42
CA ILE A 145 -0.70 -50.83 0.18
C ILE A 145 0.40 -51.68 -0.43
N THR A 146 1.26 -52.29 0.41
CA THR A 146 2.34 -53.15 -0.08
C THR A 146 1.84 -54.52 -0.54
N SER A 147 0.74 -55.04 0.05
CA SER A 147 0.15 -56.32 -0.38
C SER A 147 -0.56 -56.23 -1.75
N ARG A 148 -1.24 -55.08 -2.04
CA ARG A 148 -1.83 -54.87 -3.35
C ARG A 148 -0.78 -54.62 -4.46
N ALA A 149 0.30 -53.92 -4.14
CA ALA A 149 1.40 -53.73 -5.09
C ALA A 149 2.16 -55.02 -5.35
N ARG A 150 2.35 -55.87 -4.34
CA ARG A 150 2.99 -57.22 -4.54
C ARG A 150 2.07 -58.18 -5.28
N SER A 151 0.77 -58.12 -5.09
CA SER A 151 -0.20 -58.90 -5.84
C SER A 151 -0.23 -58.52 -7.33
N PHE A 152 -0.08 -57.24 -7.64
CA PHE A 152 0.01 -56.77 -9.03
C PHE A 152 1.31 -57.24 -9.71
N LEU A 153 2.44 -57.20 -9.01
CA LEU A 153 3.73 -57.64 -9.55
C LEU A 153 3.84 -59.17 -9.69
N THR A 154 3.12 -59.95 -8.86
CA THR A 154 3.13 -61.43 -8.98
C THR A 154 2.26 -61.90 -10.15
N VAL A 155 1.19 -61.17 -10.55
CA VAL A 155 0.40 -61.51 -11.76
C VAL A 155 1.21 -61.27 -13.03
N PHE A 156 2.12 -60.31 -13.05
CA PHE A 156 2.99 -60.05 -14.21
C PHE A 156 4.17 -61.05 -14.34
N ARG A 157 4.49 -61.83 -13.27
CA ARG A 157 5.64 -62.73 -13.26
C ARG A 157 5.33 -64.12 -13.81
N HIS A 158 4.04 -64.40 -14.03
CA HIS A 158 3.60 -65.74 -14.49
C HIS A 158 3.13 -65.83 -15.96
N SER A 159 3.00 -64.70 -16.65
CA SER A 159 2.77 -64.73 -18.09
C SER A 159 3.89 -63.98 -18.78
N GLY A 160 4.76 -64.70 -19.44
CA GLY A 160 5.88 -64.17 -20.21
C GLY A 160 5.49 -63.32 -21.43
N ARG A 161 4.30 -62.71 -21.40
CA ARG A 161 3.83 -61.76 -22.42
C ARG A 161 2.98 -60.71 -21.68
N ILE A 162 3.46 -59.47 -21.67
CA ILE A 162 2.63 -58.31 -21.30
C ILE A 162 1.48 -58.26 -22.30
N PRO A 163 0.22 -58.35 -21.85
CA PRO A 163 -0.89 -58.25 -22.80
C PRO A 163 -0.82 -56.88 -23.50
N SER A 164 -0.95 -56.92 -24.80
CA SER A 164 -0.89 -55.69 -25.67
C SER A 164 -1.82 -54.58 -25.16
N SER A 165 -2.91 -54.96 -24.51
CA SER A 165 -3.84 -54.00 -23.82
C SER A 165 -3.21 -53.22 -22.67
N ALA A 166 -2.31 -53.83 -21.90
CA ALA A 166 -1.62 -53.13 -20.78
C ALA A 166 -0.58 -52.14 -21.31
N LEU A 167 0.06 -52.43 -22.42
CA LEU A 167 0.98 -51.52 -23.10
C LEU A 167 0.23 -50.33 -23.73
N VAL A 168 -0.95 -50.57 -24.32
CA VAL A 168 -1.84 -49.53 -24.85
C VAL A 168 -2.36 -48.64 -23.73
N ILE A 169 -2.78 -49.19 -22.60
CA ILE A 169 -3.22 -48.39 -21.42
C ILE A 169 -2.07 -47.58 -20.85
N ALA A 170 -0.85 -48.15 -20.75
CA ALA A 170 0.33 -47.40 -20.28
C ALA A 170 0.71 -46.27 -21.27
N MET A 171 0.62 -46.50 -22.59
CA MET A 171 0.83 -45.45 -23.59
C MET A 171 -0.27 -44.39 -23.56
N LEU A 172 -1.54 -44.75 -23.36
CA LEU A 172 -2.63 -43.79 -23.18
C LEU A 172 -2.50 -42.97 -21.93
N LEU A 173 -2.08 -43.57 -20.81
CA LEU A 173 -1.78 -42.84 -19.57
C LEU A 173 -0.55 -41.94 -19.72
N LEU A 174 0.50 -42.39 -20.36
CA LEU A 174 1.67 -41.57 -20.68
C LEU A 174 1.32 -40.44 -21.64
N GLY A 175 0.50 -40.72 -22.66
CA GLY A 175 -0.05 -39.73 -23.60
C GLY A 175 -0.96 -38.74 -22.90
N ALA A 176 -1.79 -39.15 -21.95
CA ALA A 176 -2.64 -38.27 -21.15
C ALA A 176 -1.81 -37.40 -20.17
N ILE A 177 -0.77 -37.98 -19.56
CA ILE A 177 0.16 -37.20 -18.69
C ILE A 177 0.98 -36.23 -19.53
N LEU A 178 1.48 -36.62 -20.69
CA LEU A 178 2.16 -35.72 -21.64
C LEU A 178 1.22 -34.66 -22.17
N PHE A 179 -0.01 -35.02 -22.54
CA PHE A 179 -1.03 -34.11 -23.00
C PHE A 179 -1.44 -33.11 -21.89
N TYR A 180 -1.58 -33.59 -20.65
CA TYR A 180 -1.84 -32.74 -19.49
C TYR A 180 -0.65 -31.83 -19.16
N SER A 181 0.60 -32.31 -19.23
CA SER A 181 1.80 -31.51 -19.04
C SER A 181 2.07 -30.53 -20.21
N LEU A 182 1.56 -30.80 -21.39
CA LEU A 182 1.61 -29.88 -22.55
C LEU A 182 0.45 -28.88 -22.53
N GLN A 183 -0.61 -29.12 -21.76
CA GLN A 183 -1.73 -28.20 -21.55
C GLN A 183 -1.56 -27.31 -20.32
N THR A 184 -0.54 -27.48 -19.49
CA THR A 184 -0.13 -26.42 -18.56
C THR A 184 0.42 -25.30 -19.41
N ALA A 185 -0.45 -24.34 -19.76
CA ALA A 185 -0.05 -23.14 -20.47
C ALA A 185 1.15 -22.55 -19.73
N VAL A 186 2.26 -22.42 -20.43
CA VAL A 186 3.39 -21.67 -19.91
C VAL A 186 2.85 -20.25 -19.71
N PRO A 187 2.97 -19.66 -18.50
CA PRO A 187 2.51 -18.30 -18.25
C PRO A 187 3.00 -17.40 -19.38
N SER A 188 2.10 -16.73 -20.07
CA SER A 188 2.47 -15.92 -21.22
C SER A 188 2.52 -14.46 -20.84
N GLN A 189 3.67 -13.86 -21.13
CA GLN A 189 3.88 -12.43 -21.01
C GLN A 189 4.42 -11.93 -22.35
N THR A 190 3.71 -11.00 -22.97
CA THR A 190 4.08 -10.46 -24.28
C THR A 190 4.17 -8.95 -24.21
N LYS A 191 5.31 -8.39 -24.59
CA LYS A 191 5.47 -6.95 -24.74
C LYS A 191 4.66 -6.47 -25.94
N LEU A 192 3.71 -5.56 -25.71
CA LEU A 192 2.79 -5.09 -26.75
C LEU A 192 3.44 -4.08 -27.68
N ILE A 193 4.28 -3.19 -27.17
CA ILE A 193 4.93 -2.13 -27.95
C ILE A 193 6.42 -2.01 -27.63
N ASN A 194 7.18 -1.54 -28.61
CA ASN A 194 8.59 -1.19 -28.42
C ASN A 194 8.74 0.34 -28.36
N PHE A 195 8.53 0.90 -27.17
CA PHE A 195 8.66 2.33 -26.88
C PHE A 195 9.67 2.52 -25.75
N SER A 196 10.71 3.28 -26.02
CA SER A 196 11.72 3.61 -25.01
C SER A 196 11.29 4.85 -24.25
N GLY A 197 10.87 4.68 -22.99
CA GLY A 197 10.38 5.79 -22.17
C GLY A 197 9.49 5.34 -21.03
N GLU A 198 9.15 6.30 -20.18
CA GLU A 198 8.20 6.11 -19.10
C GLU A 198 6.77 6.01 -19.65
N LYS A 199 5.92 5.24 -19.00
CA LYS A 199 4.48 5.11 -19.28
C LYS A 199 3.75 5.02 -17.94
N ILE A 200 2.59 5.63 -17.83
CA ILE A 200 1.84 5.67 -16.56
C ILE A 200 0.39 5.21 -16.68
N SER A 201 -0.21 5.29 -17.85
CA SER A 201 -1.56 4.83 -18.10
C SER A 201 -1.67 4.36 -19.53
N ALA A 202 -2.47 3.33 -19.78
CA ALA A 202 -2.74 2.78 -21.12
C ALA A 202 -4.17 2.26 -21.19
N SER A 203 -4.77 2.35 -22.38
CA SER A 203 -6.08 1.77 -22.70
C SER A 203 -6.08 1.12 -24.07
N ALA A 204 -6.81 0.02 -24.21
CA ALA A 204 -6.97 -0.72 -25.46
C ALA A 204 -8.33 -0.42 -26.11
N ASN A 205 -8.39 -0.51 -27.44
CA ASN A 205 -9.66 -0.53 -28.12
C ASN A 205 -10.39 -1.88 -27.94
N ASN A 206 -11.67 -1.95 -28.32
CA ASN A 206 -12.54 -3.10 -28.04
C ASN A 206 -12.03 -4.46 -28.57
N ASP A 207 -11.23 -4.47 -29.62
CA ASP A 207 -10.66 -5.70 -30.21
C ASP A 207 -9.17 -5.90 -29.86
N ALA A 208 -8.63 -5.04 -28.99
CA ALA A 208 -7.24 -5.01 -28.55
C ALA A 208 -6.22 -4.99 -29.72
N SER A 209 -6.59 -4.40 -30.87
CA SER A 209 -5.67 -4.19 -32.01
C SER A 209 -4.91 -2.88 -31.93
N GLU A 210 -5.41 -1.93 -31.16
CA GLU A 210 -4.82 -0.61 -30.96
C GLU A 210 -4.80 -0.26 -29.47
N ILE A 211 -3.78 0.47 -29.06
CA ILE A 211 -3.66 1.00 -27.70
C ILE A 211 -3.35 2.51 -27.73
N VAL A 212 -3.80 3.19 -26.71
CA VAL A 212 -3.39 4.57 -26.39
C VAL A 212 -2.70 4.57 -25.04
N PHE A 213 -1.72 5.46 -24.86
CA PHE A 213 -1.00 5.53 -23.61
C PHE A 213 -0.43 6.91 -23.34
N ALA A 214 -0.31 7.24 -22.06
CA ALA A 214 0.46 8.37 -21.59
C ALA A 214 1.93 7.97 -21.49
N GLY A 215 2.76 8.53 -22.37
CA GLY A 215 4.16 8.19 -22.49
C GLY A 215 5.07 9.42 -22.45
N LYS A 216 6.31 9.23 -22.00
CA LYS A 216 7.33 10.27 -21.95
C LYS A 216 8.64 9.73 -22.48
N LEU A 217 9.15 10.32 -23.56
CA LEU A 217 10.46 9.97 -24.13
C LEU A 217 11.60 10.44 -23.22
N ILE A 218 12.75 9.77 -23.35
CA ILE A 218 13.97 10.12 -22.61
C ILE A 218 14.36 11.57 -22.92
N GLY A 219 14.46 12.38 -21.87
CA GLY A 219 14.85 13.79 -21.97
C GLY A 219 13.70 14.77 -22.24
N GLU A 220 12.46 14.29 -22.40
CA GLU A 220 11.27 15.14 -22.48
C GLU A 220 10.74 15.50 -21.08
N GLN A 221 10.05 16.64 -21.02
CA GLN A 221 9.40 17.14 -19.82
C GLN A 221 7.91 16.86 -19.92
N GLY A 222 7.34 16.00 -19.10
CA GLY A 222 5.91 15.71 -19.08
C GLY A 222 5.48 14.64 -20.08
N PHE A 223 4.43 13.96 -19.70
CA PHE A 223 3.84 12.87 -20.45
C PHE A 223 2.99 13.42 -21.62
N GLN A 224 3.09 12.78 -22.75
CA GLN A 224 2.30 13.07 -23.94
C GLN A 224 1.40 11.90 -24.29
N LEU A 225 0.37 12.15 -25.07
CA LEU A 225 -0.54 11.13 -25.58
C LEU A 225 0.07 10.44 -26.81
N PHE A 226 0.12 9.13 -26.78
CA PHE A 226 0.56 8.27 -27.89
C PHE A 226 -0.54 7.28 -28.27
N HIS A 227 -0.52 6.91 -29.54
CA HIS A 227 -1.35 5.85 -30.11
C HIS A 227 -0.45 4.81 -30.78
N ALA A 228 -0.72 3.55 -30.57
CA ALA A 228 0.02 2.46 -31.20
C ALA A 228 -0.95 1.45 -31.82
N ASN A 229 -0.66 1.07 -33.05
CA ASN A 229 -1.29 -0.05 -33.71
C ASN A 229 -0.46 -1.31 -33.50
N LEU A 230 -1.03 -2.33 -32.91
CA LEU A 230 -0.31 -3.53 -32.46
C LEU A 230 0.03 -4.50 -33.59
N GLU A 231 -0.71 -4.47 -34.71
CA GLU A 231 -0.41 -5.33 -35.85
C GLU A 231 0.86 -4.91 -36.58
N ASN A 232 1.00 -3.61 -36.86
CA ASN A 232 2.13 -3.08 -37.63
C ASN A 232 3.19 -2.40 -36.77
N GLN A 233 3.01 -2.36 -35.43
CA GLN A 233 3.92 -1.77 -34.45
C GLN A 233 4.18 -0.26 -34.68
N ASN A 234 3.26 0.43 -35.35
CA ASN A 234 3.39 1.85 -35.62
C ASN A 234 2.94 2.67 -34.40
N ILE A 235 3.84 3.51 -33.86
CA ILE A 235 3.56 4.37 -32.73
C ILE A 235 3.56 5.82 -33.22
N ARG A 236 2.49 6.55 -32.90
CA ARG A 236 2.31 7.95 -33.27
C ARG A 236 2.06 8.79 -32.03
N GLN A 237 2.82 9.87 -31.83
CA GLN A 237 2.54 10.88 -30.83
C GLN A 237 1.37 11.74 -31.27
N LEU A 238 0.38 11.89 -30.41
CA LEU A 238 -0.85 12.62 -30.73
C LEU A 238 -0.87 14.04 -30.14
N THR A 239 -0.13 14.28 -29.06
CA THR A 239 0.06 15.61 -28.46
C THR A 239 1.53 15.98 -28.43
N GLN A 240 1.83 17.28 -28.57
CA GLN A 240 3.21 17.79 -28.49
C GLN A 240 3.34 18.90 -27.43
N ASN A 241 2.23 19.44 -26.99
CA ASN A 241 2.18 20.61 -26.09
C ASN A 241 1.23 20.37 -24.91
N ALA A 242 0.86 19.12 -24.62
CA ALA A 242 0.20 18.78 -23.37
C ALA A 242 1.15 19.09 -22.20
N ASN A 243 0.61 19.58 -21.08
CA ASN A 243 1.44 19.83 -19.91
C ASN A 243 1.92 18.51 -19.31
N ASN A 244 0.95 17.63 -18.96
CA ASN A 244 1.26 16.32 -18.40
C ASN A 244 0.03 15.41 -18.52
N VAL A 245 0.02 14.50 -19.49
CA VAL A 245 -1.05 13.52 -19.67
C VAL A 245 -0.95 12.47 -18.57
N THR A 246 -2.00 12.28 -17.77
CA THR A 246 -1.96 11.38 -16.61
C THR A 246 -2.86 10.16 -16.73
N GLU A 247 -4.01 10.28 -17.41
CA GLU A 247 -4.99 9.21 -17.59
C GLU A 247 -5.48 9.22 -19.03
N VAL A 248 -5.65 8.06 -19.64
CA VAL A 248 -6.07 7.93 -21.05
C VAL A 248 -7.07 6.79 -21.20
N LYS A 249 -8.16 7.03 -21.96
CA LYS A 249 -9.14 5.98 -22.33
C LYS A 249 -9.65 6.20 -23.76
N PHE A 250 -9.98 5.12 -24.46
CA PHE A 250 -10.77 5.22 -25.66
C PHE A 250 -12.20 5.68 -25.33
N SER A 251 -12.79 6.53 -26.14
CA SER A 251 -14.21 6.82 -26.06
C SER A 251 -15.06 5.58 -26.40
N ARG A 252 -16.29 5.52 -25.91
CA ARG A 252 -17.20 4.39 -26.18
C ARG A 252 -17.44 4.14 -27.67
N ASP A 253 -17.41 5.17 -28.48
CA ASP A 253 -17.55 5.08 -29.95
C ASP A 253 -16.25 4.67 -30.67
N GLN A 254 -15.13 4.54 -29.92
CA GLN A 254 -13.80 4.17 -30.42
C GLN A 254 -13.22 5.13 -31.45
N GLN A 255 -13.79 6.33 -31.62
CA GLN A 255 -13.31 7.32 -32.58
C GLN A 255 -12.41 8.37 -31.96
N ASN A 256 -12.59 8.59 -30.65
CA ASN A 256 -11.85 9.60 -29.91
C ASN A 256 -11.08 8.96 -28.76
N ILE A 257 -10.07 9.69 -28.30
CA ILE A 257 -9.34 9.39 -27.08
C ILE A 257 -9.68 10.50 -26.09
N ILE A 258 -10.07 10.11 -24.90
CA ILE A 258 -10.31 11.03 -23.78
C ILE A 258 -9.13 10.91 -22.83
N PHE A 259 -8.62 12.03 -22.34
CA PHE A 259 -7.45 12.05 -21.48
C PHE A 259 -7.43 13.24 -20.53
N ILE A 260 -6.71 13.12 -19.41
CA ILE A 260 -6.47 14.20 -18.46
C ILE A 260 -5.14 14.88 -18.81
N ASP A 261 -5.14 16.20 -18.89
CA ASP A 261 -3.95 17.05 -18.97
C ASP A 261 -3.82 17.88 -17.69
N LEU A 262 -2.81 17.57 -16.88
CA LEU A 262 -2.52 18.21 -15.60
C LEU A 262 -1.57 19.39 -15.78
N SER A 263 -1.91 20.56 -15.23
CA SER A 263 -1.06 21.77 -15.26
C SER A 263 -1.13 22.53 -13.92
N LEU A 264 -0.24 23.50 -13.72
CA LEU A 264 -0.25 24.42 -12.58
C LEU A 264 -1.57 25.21 -12.43
N GLY A 265 -2.28 25.44 -13.53
CA GLY A 265 -3.57 26.15 -13.55
C GLY A 265 -4.77 25.25 -13.29
N GLY A 266 -4.57 23.99 -12.98
CA GLY A 266 -5.62 22.97 -12.79
C GLY A 266 -5.59 21.88 -13.85
N SER A 267 -6.41 20.86 -13.66
CA SER A 267 -6.54 19.75 -14.61
C SER A 267 -7.67 20.00 -15.60
N LYS A 268 -7.52 19.44 -16.80
CA LYS A 268 -8.56 19.44 -17.85
C LYS A 268 -8.80 18.03 -18.33
N ILE A 269 -10.03 17.72 -18.71
CA ILE A 269 -10.34 16.53 -19.50
C ILE A 269 -10.48 16.98 -20.95
N LEU A 270 -9.72 16.34 -21.81
CA LEU A 270 -9.61 16.66 -23.23
C LEU A 270 -10.05 15.48 -24.07
N SER A 271 -10.54 15.74 -25.28
CA SER A 271 -10.86 14.72 -26.29
C SER A 271 -10.12 15.01 -27.58
N LYS A 272 -9.59 13.96 -28.22
CA LYS A 272 -8.88 14.04 -29.49
C LYS A 272 -9.29 12.90 -30.41
N ASN A 273 -9.63 13.25 -31.66
CA ASN A 273 -9.96 12.23 -32.66
C ASN A 273 -8.71 11.47 -33.12
N ILE A 274 -8.83 10.14 -33.22
CA ILE A 274 -7.72 9.26 -33.58
C ILE A 274 -7.29 9.40 -35.03
N SER A 275 -8.27 9.57 -35.94
CA SER A 275 -8.06 9.47 -37.39
C SER A 275 -7.58 10.75 -38.05
N ASN A 276 -7.69 11.90 -37.38
CA ASN A 276 -7.26 13.15 -37.94
C ASN A 276 -6.41 13.95 -36.94
N ASP A 277 -5.57 14.85 -37.48
CA ASP A 277 -4.77 15.79 -36.68
C ASP A 277 -5.61 16.98 -36.17
N ALA A 278 -6.92 16.81 -35.99
CA ALA A 278 -7.82 17.81 -35.47
C ALA A 278 -7.33 18.36 -34.12
N GLU A 279 -7.71 19.59 -33.87
CA GLU A 279 -7.46 20.23 -32.58
C GLU A 279 -8.09 19.41 -31.44
N THR A 280 -7.43 19.42 -30.31
CA THR A 280 -7.93 18.80 -29.07
C THR A 280 -9.11 19.62 -28.54
N THR A 281 -10.21 18.97 -28.22
CA THR A 281 -11.41 19.60 -27.66
C THR A 281 -11.39 19.50 -26.14
N THR A 282 -11.64 20.61 -25.45
CA THR A 282 -11.80 20.61 -23.98
C THR A 282 -13.22 20.16 -23.62
N LEU A 283 -13.32 19.09 -22.85
CA LEU A 283 -14.59 18.58 -22.30
C LEU A 283 -14.86 19.17 -20.91
N VAL A 284 -13.84 19.18 -20.04
CA VAL A 284 -13.94 19.68 -18.66
C VAL A 284 -12.77 20.61 -18.37
N GLU A 285 -13.05 21.75 -17.74
CA GLU A 285 -12.04 22.66 -17.19
C GLU A 285 -12.59 23.39 -15.95
N GLY A 286 -11.73 24.09 -15.21
CA GLY A 286 -12.11 24.85 -14.01
C GLY A 286 -12.12 24.01 -12.72
N PHE A 287 -11.35 22.91 -12.70
CA PHE A 287 -11.08 22.10 -11.52
C PHE A 287 -9.60 22.17 -11.18
N SER A 288 -9.29 22.21 -9.88
CA SER A 288 -7.91 22.21 -9.40
C SER A 288 -7.21 20.89 -9.73
N ILE A 289 -7.91 19.79 -9.52
CA ILE A 289 -7.42 18.43 -9.82
C ILE A 289 -8.57 17.63 -10.41
N VAL A 290 -8.30 16.90 -11.48
CA VAL A 290 -9.12 15.77 -11.97
C VAL A 290 -8.27 14.54 -11.82
N SER A 291 -8.75 13.54 -11.09
CA SER A 291 -7.99 12.34 -10.75
C SER A 291 -8.33 11.13 -11.64
N ASP A 292 -9.59 11.05 -12.11
CA ASP A 292 -10.05 9.93 -12.93
C ASP A 292 -11.35 10.27 -13.67
N PHE A 293 -11.68 9.52 -14.71
CA PHE A 293 -12.92 9.66 -15.45
C PHE A 293 -13.36 8.35 -16.11
N ASP A 294 -14.64 8.19 -16.36
CA ASP A 294 -15.17 7.18 -17.27
C ASP A 294 -16.43 7.66 -17.98
N GLU A 295 -16.58 7.23 -19.23
CA GLU A 295 -17.71 7.64 -20.09
C GLU A 295 -18.94 6.82 -19.73
N SER A 296 -20.13 7.45 -19.73
CA SER A 296 -21.39 6.74 -19.55
C SER A 296 -21.54 5.61 -20.60
N HIS A 297 -22.20 4.54 -20.23
CA HIS A 297 -22.36 3.36 -21.11
C HIS A 297 -22.99 3.70 -22.47
N ASP A 298 -23.92 4.63 -22.50
CA ASP A 298 -24.61 5.10 -23.71
C ASP A 298 -23.88 6.20 -24.47
N GLY A 299 -22.69 6.64 -23.99
CA GLY A 299 -21.91 7.70 -24.58
C GLY A 299 -22.55 9.09 -24.47
N SER A 300 -23.56 9.27 -23.61
CA SER A 300 -24.27 10.56 -23.45
C SER A 300 -23.54 11.55 -22.58
N GLY A 301 -22.54 11.15 -21.83
CA GLY A 301 -21.78 11.99 -20.91
C GLY A 301 -20.60 11.32 -20.27
N LEU A 302 -20.00 12.00 -19.31
CA LEU A 302 -18.76 11.59 -18.64
C LEU A 302 -18.90 11.74 -17.12
N TYR A 303 -18.61 10.67 -16.39
CA TYR A 303 -18.38 10.72 -14.96
C TYR A 303 -16.91 11.03 -14.70
N PHE A 304 -16.61 11.87 -13.71
CA PHE A 304 -15.22 12.15 -13.35
C PHE A 304 -15.07 12.52 -11.87
N ALA A 305 -13.97 12.09 -11.28
CA ALA A 305 -13.60 12.44 -9.92
C ALA A 305 -12.69 13.67 -9.94
N ALA A 306 -13.04 14.68 -9.16
CA ALA A 306 -12.31 15.94 -9.20
C ALA A 306 -12.42 16.75 -7.90
N VAL A 307 -11.40 17.57 -7.64
CA VAL A 307 -11.37 18.62 -6.63
C VAL A 307 -11.64 19.94 -7.34
N LYS A 308 -12.72 20.62 -6.99
CA LYS A 308 -13.11 21.86 -7.68
C LYS A 308 -12.20 23.01 -7.30
N ASP A 309 -11.98 23.20 -6.01
CA ASP A 309 -11.15 24.28 -5.46
C ASP A 309 -9.96 23.66 -4.74
N ALA A 310 -8.81 24.30 -4.75
CA ALA A 310 -7.57 23.78 -4.19
C ALA A 310 -7.65 23.37 -2.70
N GLN A 311 -8.68 23.78 -2.00
CA GLN A 311 -8.96 23.46 -0.60
C GLN A 311 -10.18 22.55 -0.42
N GLY A 312 -10.81 22.16 -1.54
CA GLY A 312 -11.98 21.28 -1.55
C GLY A 312 -11.60 19.82 -1.36
N THR A 313 -12.63 19.01 -1.13
CA THR A 313 -12.53 17.55 -1.15
C THR A 313 -12.89 17.00 -2.52
N GLY A 314 -12.30 15.87 -2.89
CA GLY A 314 -12.64 15.18 -4.13
C GLY A 314 -14.09 14.72 -4.14
N GLN A 315 -14.80 14.97 -5.24
CA GLN A 315 -16.18 14.58 -5.48
C GLN A 315 -16.31 14.04 -6.89
N VAL A 316 -17.34 13.21 -7.12
CA VAL A 316 -17.69 12.75 -8.46
C VAL A 316 -18.70 13.69 -9.09
N TYR A 317 -18.45 14.04 -10.34
CA TYR A 317 -19.28 14.88 -11.19
C TYR A 317 -19.72 14.12 -12.43
N TYR A 318 -20.79 14.60 -13.06
CA TYR A 318 -21.26 14.14 -14.36
C TYR A 318 -21.37 15.31 -15.32
N LEU A 319 -20.72 15.20 -16.48
CA LEU A 319 -20.87 16.10 -17.62
C LEU A 319 -21.86 15.49 -18.61
N ASP A 320 -22.94 16.16 -18.90
CA ASP A 320 -23.84 15.83 -20.00
C ASP A 320 -23.33 16.43 -21.32
N TYR A 321 -23.02 15.62 -22.30
CA TYR A 321 -22.44 16.08 -23.56
C TYR A 321 -23.38 16.91 -24.40
N THR A 322 -24.70 16.72 -24.26
CA THR A 322 -25.71 17.45 -25.04
C THR A 322 -25.90 18.89 -24.56
N SER A 323 -25.99 19.04 -23.24
CA SER A 323 -26.23 20.34 -22.61
C SER A 323 -24.96 21.08 -22.21
N GLY A 324 -23.85 20.37 -22.06
CA GLY A 324 -22.61 20.88 -21.48
C GLY A 324 -22.69 21.13 -19.96
N ASN A 325 -23.75 20.67 -19.30
CA ASN A 325 -23.94 20.89 -17.88
C ASN A 325 -23.09 19.90 -17.06
N ILE A 326 -22.46 20.41 -16.00
CA ILE A 326 -21.72 19.61 -15.02
C ILE A 326 -22.50 19.64 -13.71
N GLU A 327 -22.83 18.48 -13.17
CA GLU A 327 -23.51 18.34 -11.88
C GLU A 327 -22.72 17.41 -10.94
N ALA A 328 -22.74 17.69 -9.63
CA ALA A 328 -22.15 16.81 -8.62
C ALA A 328 -23.03 15.59 -8.41
N ILE A 329 -22.42 14.41 -8.42
CA ILE A 329 -23.06 13.11 -8.15
C ILE A 329 -22.91 12.72 -6.69
N THR A 330 -21.70 12.92 -6.13
CA THR A 330 -21.43 12.71 -4.71
C THR A 330 -21.32 14.04 -3.99
N PHE A 331 -21.48 13.99 -2.67
CA PHE A 331 -21.29 15.16 -1.81
C PHE A 331 -20.24 14.83 -0.78
N ALA A 332 -19.32 15.75 -0.53
CA ALA A 332 -18.34 15.60 0.53
C ALA A 332 -19.06 15.38 1.88
N HIS A 333 -18.87 14.21 2.47
CA HIS A 333 -19.49 13.87 3.73
C HIS A 333 -18.79 14.51 4.92
N ASP A 334 -17.47 14.72 4.79
CA ASP A 334 -16.61 15.47 5.71
C ASP A 334 -15.35 15.94 4.97
N THR A 335 -14.53 16.75 5.63
CA THR A 335 -13.28 17.26 5.05
C THR A 335 -12.17 16.22 4.98
N ASN A 336 -12.47 14.96 5.30
CA ASN A 336 -11.49 13.89 5.47
C ASN A 336 -11.61 12.79 4.41
N SER A 337 -12.54 12.93 3.47
CA SER A 337 -12.76 11.95 2.42
C SER A 337 -12.61 12.56 1.05
N ASN A 338 -11.94 11.85 0.14
CA ASN A 338 -11.76 12.25 -1.24
C ASN A 338 -12.21 11.13 -2.18
N ASP A 339 -13.21 11.42 -3.01
CA ASP A 339 -13.55 10.56 -4.13
C ASP A 339 -12.50 10.80 -5.22
N TYR A 340 -11.82 9.75 -5.65
CA TYR A 340 -10.67 9.91 -6.55
C TYR A 340 -10.66 8.96 -7.74
N ARG A 341 -11.51 7.92 -7.77
CA ARG A 341 -11.69 7.04 -8.93
C ARG A 341 -13.15 6.79 -9.23
N VAL A 342 -13.44 6.60 -10.51
CA VAL A 342 -14.77 6.27 -11.03
C VAL A 342 -14.67 5.24 -12.14
N ASP A 343 -15.60 4.28 -12.16
CA ASP A 343 -15.70 3.32 -13.26
C ASP A 343 -17.16 2.90 -13.47
N VAL A 344 -17.62 2.90 -14.71
CA VAL A 344 -19.00 2.58 -15.11
C VAL A 344 -19.10 1.11 -15.46
N SER A 345 -20.06 0.39 -14.87
CA SER A 345 -20.26 -1.02 -15.20
C SER A 345 -20.48 -1.24 -16.70
N PRO A 346 -20.07 -2.38 -17.26
CA PRO A 346 -20.21 -2.64 -18.69
C PRO A 346 -21.64 -2.54 -19.23
N ASN A 347 -22.65 -2.80 -18.38
CA ASN A 347 -24.07 -2.64 -18.73
C ASN A 347 -24.66 -1.24 -18.40
N GLY A 348 -23.85 -0.37 -17.77
CA GLY A 348 -24.27 0.98 -17.41
C GLY A 348 -25.21 1.10 -16.20
N ASP A 349 -25.56 0.00 -15.52
CA ASP A 349 -26.48 0.05 -14.38
C ASP A 349 -25.85 0.61 -13.11
N TYR A 350 -24.52 0.52 -12.99
CA TYR A 350 -23.77 0.92 -11.80
C TYR A 350 -22.59 1.83 -12.10
N LEU A 351 -22.34 2.76 -11.17
CA LEU A 351 -21.13 3.55 -11.08
C LEU A 351 -20.37 3.14 -9.83
N LEU A 352 -19.14 2.72 -9.99
CA LEU A 352 -18.21 2.43 -8.90
C LEU A 352 -17.45 3.70 -8.56
N VAL A 353 -17.45 4.09 -7.29
CA VAL A 353 -16.73 5.26 -6.78
C VAL A 353 -15.79 4.80 -5.70
N THR A 354 -14.53 5.17 -5.81
CA THR A 354 -13.52 4.90 -4.79
C THR A 354 -13.21 6.16 -4.01
N THR A 355 -13.37 6.07 -2.69
CA THR A 355 -13.14 7.16 -1.74
C THR A 355 -11.96 6.83 -0.86
N SER A 356 -10.95 7.70 -0.79
CA SER A 356 -9.90 7.63 0.22
C SER A 356 -10.32 8.36 1.48
N MET A 357 -9.95 7.85 2.65
CA MET A 357 -10.19 8.46 3.94
C MET A 357 -8.86 9.04 4.45
N SER A 358 -8.73 10.35 4.53
CA SER A 358 -7.52 11.01 5.04
C SER A 358 -7.17 10.55 6.45
N GLY A 359 -5.92 10.12 6.66
CA GLY A 359 -5.42 9.61 7.93
C GLY A 359 -5.74 8.14 8.23
N LEU A 360 -6.48 7.48 7.33
CA LEU A 360 -6.68 6.03 7.33
C LEU A 360 -6.24 5.52 5.96
N GLU A 361 -5.49 4.43 5.91
CA GLU A 361 -5.22 3.72 4.66
C GLU A 361 -6.42 2.87 4.21
N GLU A 362 -7.61 3.31 4.55
CA GLU A 362 -8.84 2.65 4.17
C GLU A 362 -9.44 3.33 2.94
N HIS A 363 -9.75 2.53 1.95
CA HIS A 363 -10.52 2.92 0.78
C HIS A 363 -11.92 2.36 0.87
N VAL A 364 -12.90 3.22 0.60
CA VAL A 364 -14.31 2.83 0.52
C VAL A 364 -14.71 2.79 -0.93
N LEU A 365 -15.11 1.62 -1.41
CA LEU A 365 -15.67 1.45 -2.73
C LEU A 365 -17.19 1.48 -2.61
N SER A 366 -17.82 2.49 -3.19
CA SER A 366 -19.27 2.68 -3.16
C SER A 366 -19.87 2.37 -4.53
N LEU A 367 -20.84 1.48 -4.57
CA LEU A 367 -21.58 1.14 -5.78
C LEU A 367 -22.85 1.96 -5.84
N PHE A 368 -22.97 2.83 -6.82
CA PHE A 368 -24.15 3.66 -7.06
C PHE A 368 -24.97 3.08 -8.21
N ASN A 369 -26.26 3.07 -8.06
CA ASN A 369 -27.17 2.84 -9.20
C ASN A 369 -27.20 4.11 -10.06
N THR A 370 -26.89 4.02 -11.36
CA THR A 370 -26.75 5.18 -12.25
C THR A 370 -28.06 5.95 -12.46
N ARG A 371 -29.22 5.26 -12.39
CA ARG A 371 -30.54 5.85 -12.67
C ARG A 371 -31.08 6.71 -11.52
N ASN A 372 -30.91 6.23 -10.28
CA ASN A 372 -31.46 6.90 -9.09
C ASN A 372 -30.39 7.44 -8.14
N ARG A 373 -29.12 7.23 -8.44
CA ARG A 373 -27.95 7.68 -7.66
C ARG A 373 -27.91 7.15 -6.22
N ALA A 374 -28.66 6.10 -5.93
CA ALA A 374 -28.64 5.48 -4.63
C ALA A 374 -27.41 4.57 -4.47
N ILE A 375 -26.78 4.61 -3.31
CA ILE A 375 -25.73 3.65 -2.97
C ILE A 375 -26.40 2.29 -2.73
N VAL A 376 -25.98 1.30 -3.51
CA VAL A 376 -26.48 -0.07 -3.44
C VAL A 376 -25.66 -0.90 -2.47
N LYS A 377 -24.32 -0.70 -2.50
CA LYS A 377 -23.37 -1.47 -1.69
C LYS A 377 -22.09 -0.70 -1.42
N ARG A 378 -21.39 -1.06 -0.36
CA ARG A 378 -20.04 -0.57 -0.05
C ARG A 378 -19.11 -1.73 0.27
N PHE A 379 -17.89 -1.61 -0.17
CA PHE A 379 -16.78 -2.49 0.14
C PHE A 379 -15.67 -1.66 0.81
N PHE A 380 -14.87 -2.31 1.63
CA PHE A 380 -13.73 -1.66 2.31
C PHE A 380 -12.45 -2.38 1.93
N HIS A 381 -11.42 -1.63 1.62
CA HIS A 381 -10.09 -2.13 1.31
C HIS A 381 -9.05 -1.36 2.11
N SER A 382 -8.07 -2.05 2.70
CA SER A 382 -7.15 -1.50 3.70
C SER A 382 -5.71 -1.38 3.22
N SER A 383 -5.49 -1.27 1.91
CA SER A 383 -4.17 -1.03 1.32
C SER A 383 -4.27 0.00 0.21
N GLY A 384 -3.13 0.61 -0.16
CA GLY A 384 -3.09 1.57 -1.25
C GLY A 384 -3.56 0.95 -2.58
N LEU A 385 -4.61 1.50 -3.16
CA LEU A 385 -5.15 1.06 -4.45
C LEU A 385 -4.50 1.84 -5.60
N TYR A 386 -3.95 1.13 -6.56
CA TYR A 386 -3.46 1.70 -7.82
C TYR A 386 -4.56 1.78 -8.87
N GLU A 387 -5.39 0.73 -8.98
CA GLU A 387 -6.48 0.69 -9.95
C GLU A 387 -7.70 -0.04 -9.39
N VAL A 388 -8.89 0.38 -9.85
CA VAL A 388 -10.17 -0.26 -9.53
C VAL A 388 -11.01 -0.25 -10.79
N THR A 389 -11.39 -1.41 -11.29
CA THR A 389 -12.14 -1.51 -12.54
C THR A 389 -13.11 -2.70 -12.57
N TRP A 390 -14.07 -2.67 -13.48
CA TRP A 390 -14.99 -3.75 -13.72
C TRP A 390 -14.33 -4.86 -14.54
N LEU A 391 -14.41 -6.11 -14.07
CA LEU A 391 -14.10 -7.28 -14.89
C LEU A 391 -15.28 -7.66 -15.80
N ASN A 392 -16.48 -7.53 -15.28
CA ASN A 392 -17.76 -7.80 -15.95
C ASN A 392 -18.89 -7.17 -15.12
N ASN A 393 -20.16 -7.45 -15.44
CA ASN A 393 -21.29 -6.87 -14.71
C ASN A 393 -21.47 -7.38 -13.28
N GLU A 394 -20.77 -8.42 -12.85
CA GLU A 394 -20.91 -9.10 -11.57
C GLU A 394 -19.65 -9.04 -10.71
N GLU A 395 -18.51 -8.70 -11.29
CA GLU A 395 -17.20 -8.71 -10.64
C GLU A 395 -16.43 -7.41 -10.88
N ILE A 396 -15.81 -6.91 -9.83
CA ILE A 396 -14.83 -5.82 -9.87
C ILE A 396 -13.43 -6.33 -9.56
N MET A 397 -12.43 -5.62 -10.03
CA MET A 397 -11.01 -5.92 -9.80
C MET A 397 -10.35 -4.74 -9.11
N LEU A 398 -9.54 -5.03 -8.11
CA LEU A 398 -8.73 -4.07 -7.38
C LEU A 398 -7.26 -4.44 -7.60
N LEU A 399 -6.46 -3.47 -7.99
CA LEU A 399 -5.01 -3.59 -8.04
C LEU A 399 -4.39 -2.85 -6.87
N ASP A 400 -3.70 -3.56 -6.00
CA ASP A 400 -2.85 -2.94 -4.98
C ASP A 400 -1.37 -3.28 -5.19
N SER A 401 -0.50 -2.84 -4.29
CA SER A 401 0.95 -3.06 -4.40
C SER A 401 1.37 -4.54 -4.33
N THR A 402 0.50 -5.42 -3.86
CA THR A 402 0.83 -6.81 -3.51
C THR A 402 0.01 -7.86 -4.22
N GLU A 403 -1.22 -7.51 -4.59
CA GLU A 403 -2.16 -8.47 -5.17
C GLU A 403 -3.21 -7.80 -6.07
N ILE A 404 -3.81 -8.60 -6.90
CA ILE A 404 -5.05 -8.27 -7.60
C ILE A 404 -6.19 -8.98 -6.88
N VAL A 405 -7.15 -8.22 -6.39
CA VAL A 405 -8.33 -8.76 -5.71
C VAL A 405 -9.53 -8.70 -6.64
N LYS A 406 -10.17 -9.83 -6.89
CA LYS A 406 -11.45 -9.91 -7.61
C LYS A 406 -12.57 -10.03 -6.58
N VAL A 407 -13.58 -9.18 -6.70
CA VAL A 407 -14.71 -9.11 -5.75
C VAL A 407 -16.02 -9.29 -6.48
N GLU A 408 -16.79 -10.32 -6.10
CA GLU A 408 -18.15 -10.50 -6.58
C GLU A 408 -19.10 -9.50 -5.91
N ILE A 409 -19.93 -8.83 -6.72
CA ILE A 409 -20.83 -7.79 -6.23
C ILE A 409 -21.94 -8.38 -5.36
N GLU A 410 -22.59 -9.49 -5.75
CA GLU A 410 -23.70 -10.05 -5.01
C GLU A 410 -23.27 -10.87 -3.80
N GLY A 411 -22.26 -11.72 -3.96
CA GLY A 411 -21.84 -12.69 -2.94
C GLY A 411 -20.81 -12.16 -1.93
N ALA A 412 -20.13 -11.06 -2.22
CA ALA A 412 -18.92 -10.60 -1.53
C ALA A 412 -17.81 -11.66 -1.45
N ALA A 413 -17.86 -12.68 -2.29
CA ALA A 413 -16.73 -13.59 -2.46
C ALA A 413 -15.53 -12.83 -3.02
N GLN A 414 -14.35 -13.06 -2.44
CA GLN A 414 -13.11 -12.44 -2.88
C GLN A 414 -12.13 -13.54 -3.25
N THR A 415 -11.48 -13.35 -4.39
CA THR A 415 -10.34 -14.17 -4.81
C THR A 415 -9.17 -13.26 -5.10
N SER A 416 -7.97 -13.65 -4.70
CA SER A 416 -6.80 -12.81 -4.94
C SER A 416 -5.75 -13.56 -5.76
N ILE A 417 -5.00 -12.77 -6.53
CA ILE A 417 -3.83 -13.20 -7.29
C ILE A 417 -2.66 -12.39 -6.73
N ALA A 418 -1.77 -13.05 -5.99
CA ALA A 418 -0.59 -12.38 -5.47
C ALA A 418 0.30 -11.93 -6.64
N LEU A 419 0.68 -10.66 -6.65
CA LEU A 419 1.64 -10.15 -7.61
C LEU A 419 3.05 -10.63 -7.26
N ASN A 420 3.86 -10.83 -8.29
CA ASN A 420 5.27 -11.06 -8.08
C ASN A 420 5.90 -9.80 -7.44
N LYS A 421 6.73 -9.98 -6.41
CA LYS A 421 7.44 -8.91 -5.72
C LYS A 421 8.25 -7.99 -6.65
N ASP A 422 8.73 -8.52 -7.77
CA ASP A 422 9.48 -7.77 -8.77
C ASP A 422 8.56 -7.09 -9.81
N SER A 423 7.23 -7.25 -9.71
CA SER A 423 6.29 -6.62 -10.63
C SER A 423 5.80 -5.28 -10.08
N ASN A 424 6.42 -4.21 -10.48
CA ASN A 424 5.91 -2.86 -10.19
C ASN A 424 4.80 -2.50 -11.20
N THR A 425 3.66 -3.19 -11.10
CA THR A 425 2.47 -2.92 -11.92
C THR A 425 1.76 -1.71 -11.37
N ILE A 426 1.59 -0.68 -12.19
CA ILE A 426 1.00 0.61 -11.82
C ILE A 426 -0.36 0.87 -12.45
N ASP A 427 -0.68 0.13 -13.52
CA ASP A 427 -1.95 0.25 -14.22
C ASP A 427 -2.32 -1.11 -14.82
N ILE A 428 -3.62 -1.43 -14.87
CA ILE A 428 -4.14 -2.69 -15.36
C ILE A 428 -5.52 -2.53 -15.98
N GLU A 429 -5.66 -2.99 -17.21
CA GLU A 429 -6.94 -3.05 -17.93
C GLU A 429 -7.29 -4.50 -18.28
N PRO A 430 -8.45 -5.03 -17.87
CA PRO A 430 -8.90 -6.35 -18.28
C PRO A 430 -9.34 -6.35 -19.74
N LEU A 431 -8.71 -7.18 -20.58
CA LEU A 431 -9.09 -7.38 -21.97
C LEU A 431 -10.05 -8.54 -22.13
N SER A 432 -9.94 -9.54 -21.27
CA SER A 432 -10.84 -10.69 -21.17
C SER A 432 -10.86 -11.21 -19.72
N ARG A 433 -11.54 -12.33 -19.48
CA ARG A 433 -11.61 -12.93 -18.15
C ARG A 433 -10.24 -13.32 -17.58
N ASP A 434 -9.30 -13.71 -18.44
CA ASP A 434 -8.02 -14.27 -18.04
C ASP A 434 -6.80 -13.54 -18.68
N GLU A 435 -7.02 -12.47 -19.44
CA GLU A 435 -5.98 -11.68 -20.08
C GLU A 435 -6.09 -10.22 -19.70
N TYR A 436 -4.95 -9.62 -19.38
CA TYR A 436 -4.83 -8.24 -18.91
C TYR A 436 -3.76 -7.49 -19.68
N MET A 437 -4.04 -6.26 -20.00
CA MET A 437 -2.99 -5.30 -20.35
C MET A 437 -2.50 -4.65 -19.08
N VAL A 438 -1.19 -4.63 -18.87
CA VAL A 438 -0.59 -4.00 -17.68
C VAL A 438 0.49 -3.01 -18.06
N VAL A 439 0.56 -1.91 -17.34
CA VAL A 439 1.71 -1.00 -17.36
C VAL A 439 2.58 -1.36 -16.17
N ARG A 440 3.81 -1.80 -16.46
CA ARG A 440 4.77 -2.25 -15.46
C ARG A 440 6.04 -1.43 -15.54
N ASN A 441 6.41 -0.81 -14.44
CA ASN A 441 7.68 -0.13 -14.33
C ASN A 441 8.82 -1.12 -14.05
N SER A 442 9.97 -0.94 -14.67
CA SER A 442 11.16 -1.63 -14.23
C SER A 442 11.55 -1.11 -12.84
N LEU A 443 11.81 -2.03 -11.91
CA LEU A 443 12.37 -1.64 -10.62
C LEU A 443 13.75 -1.00 -10.87
N SER A 444 13.85 0.27 -10.57
CA SER A 444 15.11 0.98 -10.61
C SER A 444 15.61 1.24 -9.19
N ASP A 445 16.91 1.10 -8.98
CA ASP A 445 17.53 1.41 -7.70
C ASP A 445 17.20 2.84 -7.28
N SER A 446 16.42 3.02 -6.21
CA SER A 446 16.27 4.34 -5.60
C SER A 446 17.61 4.80 -5.04
N TYR A 447 17.93 6.06 -5.19
CA TYR A 447 19.13 6.64 -4.59
C TYR A 447 18.85 8.02 -4.00
N PHE A 448 19.71 8.44 -3.09
CA PHE A 448 19.62 9.75 -2.47
C PHE A 448 20.71 10.67 -3.04
N ILE A 449 20.38 11.95 -3.15
CA ILE A 449 21.31 13.00 -3.56
C ILE A 449 21.46 13.99 -2.42
N GLU A 450 22.69 14.22 -1.93
CA GLU A 450 22.98 15.36 -1.08
C GLU A 450 23.16 16.62 -1.92
N VAL A 451 22.49 17.68 -1.51
CA VAL A 451 22.60 19.01 -2.12
C VAL A 451 23.05 20.04 -1.10
N SER A 452 23.68 21.11 -1.57
CA SER A 452 24.13 22.20 -0.70
C SER A 452 23.06 23.25 -0.50
N LEU A 453 22.87 23.71 0.73
CA LEU A 453 21.91 24.76 1.08
C LEU A 453 22.62 26.14 1.13
N PRO A 454 21.91 27.24 0.80
CA PRO A 454 20.48 27.30 0.44
C PRO A 454 20.20 27.14 -1.06
N SER A 455 21.21 26.92 -1.89
CA SER A 455 21.08 26.95 -3.37
C SER A 455 20.54 25.65 -3.96
N PHE A 456 20.43 24.58 -3.20
CA PHE A 456 20.11 23.22 -3.66
C PHE A 456 21.04 22.75 -4.81
N ASP A 457 22.28 23.21 -4.83
CA ASP A 457 23.25 22.76 -5.82
C ASP A 457 23.64 21.30 -5.58
N THR A 458 23.58 20.51 -6.64
CA THR A 458 23.88 19.08 -6.58
C THR A 458 25.32 18.84 -6.15
N ALA A 459 25.48 18.12 -5.05
CA ALA A 459 26.76 17.57 -4.67
C ALA A 459 27.13 16.39 -5.58
N THR A 460 28.40 16.12 -5.74
CA THR A 460 28.94 15.08 -6.62
C THR A 460 28.67 13.65 -6.11
N GLN A 461 28.04 13.47 -4.97
CA GLN A 461 27.91 12.16 -4.34
C GLN A 461 26.46 11.64 -4.35
N LYS A 462 26.27 10.60 -5.14
CA LYS A 462 25.09 9.77 -5.18
C LYS A 462 25.19 8.70 -4.09
N ILE A 463 24.20 8.64 -3.19
CA ILE A 463 24.11 7.60 -2.15
C ILE A 463 23.09 6.57 -2.64
N ILE A 464 23.58 5.40 -3.06
CA ILE A 464 22.71 4.30 -3.45
C ILE A 464 22.08 3.74 -2.18
N ALA A 465 20.77 3.65 -2.13
CA ALA A 465 20.07 3.02 -1.02
C ALA A 465 20.35 1.51 -1.00
N THR A 466 19.45 0.69 -1.40
CA THR A 466 19.67 -0.76 -1.54
C THR A 466 19.29 -1.16 -2.96
N PRO A 467 20.12 -1.91 -3.68
CA PRO A 467 19.77 -2.36 -5.02
C PRO A 467 18.50 -3.22 -5.00
N GLY A 468 17.53 -2.85 -5.80
CA GLY A 468 16.28 -3.60 -5.98
C GLY A 468 15.19 -3.35 -4.94
N ASP A 469 15.42 -2.50 -3.92
CA ASP A 469 14.40 -2.16 -2.92
C ASP A 469 13.71 -0.83 -3.24
N SER A 470 12.41 -0.77 -3.02
CA SER A 470 11.67 0.49 -3.05
C SER A 470 11.93 1.24 -1.75
N VAL A 471 12.70 2.31 -1.79
CA VAL A 471 12.92 3.21 -0.65
C VAL A 471 11.95 4.37 -0.75
N ASP A 472 11.21 4.61 0.33
CA ASP A 472 10.13 5.60 0.31
C ASP A 472 10.55 6.94 0.91
N GLU A 473 11.00 6.96 2.13
CA GLU A 473 11.33 8.18 2.87
C GLU A 473 12.77 8.15 3.40
N VAL A 474 13.37 9.32 3.54
CA VAL A 474 14.73 9.45 4.08
C VAL A 474 14.81 10.62 5.04
N ARG A 475 15.56 10.44 6.14
CA ARG A 475 15.90 11.48 7.11
C ARG A 475 17.36 11.35 7.55
N TYR A 476 17.95 12.46 7.96
CA TYR A 476 19.23 12.42 8.68
C TYR A 476 19.02 11.94 10.11
N LEU A 477 19.84 10.99 10.54
CA LEU A 477 19.93 10.65 11.95
C LEU A 477 21.01 11.53 12.58
N GLY A 478 20.56 12.58 13.23
CA GLY A 478 21.33 13.49 14.07
C GLY A 478 22.63 14.04 13.50
N GLN A 479 23.66 14.03 14.35
CA GLN A 479 24.89 14.78 14.10
C GLN A 479 25.92 14.07 13.25
N SER A 480 25.79 12.75 13.08
CA SER A 480 26.80 11.91 12.44
C SER A 480 26.70 11.88 10.91
N GLY A 481 25.56 12.30 10.36
CA GLY A 481 25.27 12.17 8.94
C GLY A 481 24.85 10.75 8.54
N GLU A 482 24.49 9.93 9.52
CA GLU A 482 23.80 8.68 9.30
C GLU A 482 22.42 8.95 8.67
N LEU A 483 21.90 7.98 7.97
CA LEU A 483 20.59 8.07 7.33
C LEU A 483 19.62 7.07 7.91
N LEU A 484 18.39 7.52 8.08
CA LEU A 484 17.22 6.67 8.27
C LEU A 484 16.42 6.65 6.99
N TYR A 485 15.94 5.50 6.59
CA TYR A 485 15.01 5.40 5.46
C TYR A 485 14.07 4.22 5.63
N VAL A 486 12.93 4.32 4.98
CA VAL A 486 11.90 3.28 4.95
C VAL A 486 12.05 2.47 3.67
N VAL A 487 12.16 1.15 3.82
CA VAL A 487 12.12 0.20 2.72
C VAL A 487 10.74 -0.45 2.71
N LYS A 488 10.09 -0.46 1.54
CA LYS A 488 8.82 -1.17 1.34
C LYS A 488 9.04 -2.40 0.45
N ASP A 489 8.70 -3.58 0.97
CA ASP A 489 8.75 -4.86 0.26
C ASP A 489 7.35 -5.51 0.34
N GLY A 490 6.51 -5.22 -0.64
CA GLY A 490 5.11 -5.64 -0.64
C GLY A 490 4.36 -5.13 0.61
N ALA A 491 3.76 -6.04 1.37
CA ALA A 491 3.04 -5.71 2.60
C ALA A 491 3.97 -5.42 3.81
N ARG A 492 5.29 -5.40 3.63
CA ARG A 492 6.23 -5.14 4.73
C ARG A 492 6.86 -3.78 4.57
N SER A 493 6.91 -3.05 5.68
CA SER A 493 7.71 -1.83 5.81
C SER A 493 8.84 -2.10 6.80
N GLU A 494 10.02 -1.59 6.48
CA GLU A 494 11.19 -1.70 7.34
C GLU A 494 11.85 -0.33 7.50
N LEU A 495 12.10 0.08 8.73
CA LEU A 495 12.92 1.25 9.05
C LEU A 495 14.36 0.83 9.17
N VAL A 496 15.22 1.37 8.32
CA VAL A 496 16.64 1.03 8.25
C VAL A 496 17.48 2.23 8.64
N ARG A 497 18.44 2.01 9.55
CA ARG A 497 19.54 2.94 9.85
C ARG A 497 20.75 2.55 9.01
N ARG A 498 21.36 3.55 8.38
CA ARG A 498 22.56 3.38 7.58
C ARG A 498 23.71 4.24 8.06
N GLU A 499 24.83 3.61 8.37
CA GLU A 499 26.12 4.23 8.68
C GLU A 499 27.16 3.79 7.64
N GLY A 500 27.51 4.69 6.73
CA GLY A 500 28.40 4.37 5.62
C GLY A 500 27.85 3.26 4.72
N LYS A 501 28.40 2.03 4.84
CA LYS A 501 27.94 0.84 4.11
C LYS A 501 27.13 -0.13 4.98
N GLU A 502 27.16 0.05 6.28
CA GLU A 502 26.44 -0.81 7.21
C GLU A 502 24.97 -0.39 7.29
N GLN A 503 24.10 -1.37 7.36
CA GLN A 503 22.65 -1.19 7.45
C GLN A 503 22.14 -2.00 8.62
N VAL A 504 21.32 -1.37 9.46
CA VAL A 504 20.71 -1.98 10.63
C VAL A 504 19.21 -1.77 10.60
N SER A 505 18.46 -2.84 10.66
CA SER A 505 17.02 -2.81 10.80
C SER A 505 16.63 -2.37 12.20
N LEU A 506 15.85 -1.29 12.31
CA LEU A 506 15.35 -0.78 13.59
C LEU A 506 13.92 -1.25 13.86
N LEU A 507 13.10 -1.37 12.83
CA LEU A 507 11.71 -1.78 12.93
C LEU A 507 11.28 -2.49 11.66
N GLN A 508 10.64 -3.66 11.80
CA GLN A 508 9.95 -4.35 10.72
C GLN A 508 8.48 -4.49 11.08
N THR A 509 7.60 -4.14 10.15
CA THR A 509 6.15 -4.16 10.38
C THR A 509 5.39 -4.46 9.09
N THR A 510 4.17 -4.95 9.23
CA THR A 510 3.18 -5.04 8.15
C THR A 510 2.20 -3.86 8.16
N MET A 511 2.41 -2.91 9.07
CA MET A 511 1.66 -1.66 9.11
C MET A 511 2.28 -0.67 8.12
N ASN A 512 1.48 0.27 7.61
CA ASN A 512 2.05 1.37 6.85
C ASN A 512 2.88 2.24 7.77
N LEU A 513 4.16 2.34 7.42
CA LEU A 513 5.14 3.09 8.18
C LEU A 513 5.54 4.33 7.39
N SER A 514 5.40 5.50 8.03
CA SER A 514 5.97 6.75 7.54
C SER A 514 6.92 7.36 8.56
N LEU A 515 8.05 7.87 8.09
CA LEU A 515 9.10 8.46 8.90
C LEU A 515 8.91 9.99 8.94
N LEU A 516 8.55 10.54 10.10
CA LEU A 516 8.23 11.97 10.22
C LEU A 516 9.42 12.83 10.66
N ASP A 517 10.05 12.49 11.79
CA ASP A 517 11.10 13.33 12.35
C ASP A 517 12.04 12.54 13.28
N VAL A 518 13.18 13.13 13.63
CA VAL A 518 14.18 12.55 14.54
C VAL A 518 14.48 13.53 15.67
N ALA A 519 14.46 13.04 16.90
CA ALA A 519 14.78 13.87 18.06
C ALA A 519 16.20 14.46 17.95
N PRO A 520 16.42 15.72 18.36
CA PRO A 520 17.74 16.35 18.30
C PRO A 520 18.86 15.60 19.03
N GLN A 521 18.50 14.76 20.00
CA GLN A 521 19.41 13.91 20.77
C GLN A 521 19.64 12.53 20.15
N ASN A 522 18.87 12.15 19.12
CA ASN A 522 18.88 10.84 18.45
C ASN A 522 18.37 9.67 19.30
N ASP A 523 17.71 9.92 20.38
CA ASP A 523 17.15 8.92 21.28
C ASP A 523 15.78 8.40 20.83
N PHE A 524 15.03 9.25 20.09
CA PHE A 524 13.72 8.91 19.57
C PHE A 524 13.57 9.25 18.09
N ILE A 525 12.81 8.40 17.41
CA ILE A 525 12.33 8.60 16.02
C ILE A 525 10.82 8.73 16.08
N LEU A 526 10.28 9.79 15.47
CA LEU A 526 8.86 9.99 15.29
C LEU A 526 8.42 9.39 13.97
N LEU A 527 7.39 8.57 14.02
CA LEU A 527 6.84 7.88 12.86
C LEU A 527 5.32 7.77 12.96
N THR A 528 4.68 7.41 11.85
CA THR A 528 3.31 6.91 11.85
C THR A 528 3.28 5.43 11.56
N LEU A 529 2.35 4.73 12.21
CA LEU A 529 2.03 3.34 11.95
C LEU A 529 0.51 3.26 11.72
N ASP A 530 0.09 2.89 10.51
CA ASP A 530 -1.32 2.95 10.08
C ASP A 530 -1.97 4.32 10.44
N GLY A 531 -1.25 5.42 10.17
CA GLY A 531 -1.74 6.79 10.43
C GLY A 531 -1.74 7.24 11.91
N LEU A 532 -1.28 6.41 12.85
CA LEU A 532 -1.14 6.77 14.25
C LEU A 532 0.28 7.24 14.56
N LEU A 533 0.41 8.38 15.26
CA LEU A 533 1.72 8.86 15.71
C LEU A 533 2.31 7.92 16.75
N ALA A 534 3.55 7.54 16.53
CA ALA A 534 4.32 6.67 17.41
C ALA A 534 5.77 7.16 17.57
N LEU A 535 6.36 6.86 18.69
CA LEU A 535 7.78 7.05 19.00
C LEU A 535 8.47 5.71 18.99
N LEU A 536 9.57 5.62 18.26
CA LEU A 536 10.51 4.52 18.33
C LEU A 536 11.72 4.98 19.17
N GLU A 537 11.99 4.29 20.25
CA GLU A 537 13.21 4.51 21.06
C GLU A 537 14.38 3.78 20.38
N VAL A 538 15.42 4.54 20.01
CA VAL A 538 16.51 4.04 19.14
C VAL A 538 17.33 2.93 19.79
N ASP A 539 17.58 3.04 21.10
CA ASP A 539 18.45 2.08 21.81
C ASP A 539 17.76 0.74 22.12
N THR A 540 16.44 0.77 22.28
CA THR A 540 15.67 -0.41 22.72
C THR A 540 14.78 -1.00 21.62
N ASN A 541 14.59 -0.28 20.52
CA ASN A 541 13.62 -0.55 19.44
C ASN A 541 12.16 -0.66 19.95
N ASN A 542 11.86 -0.06 21.12
CA ASN A 542 10.50 -0.04 21.65
C ASN A 542 9.65 1.01 20.95
N VAL A 543 8.46 0.61 20.52
CA VAL A 543 7.47 1.49 19.90
C VAL A 543 6.41 1.90 20.93
N LYS A 544 6.14 3.20 21.02
CA LYS A 544 5.11 3.76 21.88
C LYS A 544 4.19 4.68 21.09
N TYR A 545 2.89 4.41 21.10
CA TYR A 545 1.90 5.28 20.46
C TYR A 545 1.64 6.54 21.28
N ILE A 546 1.64 7.70 20.60
CA ILE A 546 1.28 8.99 21.16
C ILE A 546 -0.22 9.25 21.01
N THR A 547 -0.79 8.85 19.87
CA THR A 547 -2.18 9.06 19.54
C THR A 547 -2.95 7.76 19.52
N THR A 548 -4.26 7.84 19.84
CA THR A 548 -5.19 6.73 19.76
C THR A 548 -6.24 7.04 18.70
N GLY A 549 -6.66 6.04 17.93
CA GLY A 549 -7.54 6.21 16.77
C GLY A 549 -8.81 7.01 17.05
N GLY A 550 -9.31 7.70 16.04
CA GLY A 550 -10.56 8.47 16.06
C GLY A 550 -10.41 9.97 15.78
N HIS A 551 -9.19 10.50 15.69
CA HIS A 551 -8.92 11.88 15.30
C HIS A 551 -8.08 11.93 14.04
N MET A 552 -8.40 12.87 13.14
CA MET A 552 -7.55 13.16 11.99
C MET A 552 -6.25 13.80 12.49
N ILE A 553 -5.12 13.26 12.07
CA ILE A 553 -3.80 13.77 12.40
C ILE A 553 -3.17 14.30 11.13
N ALA A 554 -2.67 15.53 11.17
CA ALA A 554 -1.85 16.02 10.07
C ALA A 554 -0.53 15.23 10.04
N HIS A 555 -0.05 14.91 8.83
CA HIS A 555 1.22 14.20 8.62
C HIS A 555 2.48 15.02 9.00
N ASP A 556 2.34 16.07 9.79
CA ASP A 556 3.35 17.08 10.10
C ASP A 556 3.83 17.03 11.56
N GLY A 557 3.81 15.86 12.19
CA GLY A 557 4.37 15.69 13.53
C GLY A 557 5.88 15.95 13.56
N VAL A 558 6.36 16.73 14.54
CA VAL A 558 7.78 17.04 14.72
C VAL A 558 8.17 17.12 16.18
N PHE A 559 9.45 16.93 16.48
CA PHE A 559 9.97 17.28 17.80
C PHE A 559 10.02 18.79 18.00
N ASN A 560 9.81 19.21 19.25
CA ASN A 560 10.09 20.59 19.64
C ASN A 560 11.62 20.85 19.63
N ALA A 561 12.03 22.12 19.72
CA ALA A 561 13.42 22.51 19.62
C ALA A 561 14.34 21.88 20.69
N ASN A 562 13.79 21.43 21.81
CA ASN A 562 14.54 20.79 22.89
C ASN A 562 14.59 19.24 22.71
N GLY A 563 13.70 18.66 21.92
CA GLY A 563 13.56 17.21 21.78
C GLY A 563 12.82 16.54 22.94
N ASP A 564 12.22 17.29 23.84
CA ASP A 564 11.49 16.80 25.02
C ASP A 564 9.96 16.75 24.84
N GLY A 565 9.49 17.11 23.63
CA GLY A 565 8.09 17.06 23.24
C GLY A 565 7.90 16.88 21.74
N VAL A 566 6.73 16.35 21.36
CA VAL A 566 6.28 16.20 19.98
C VAL A 566 5.13 17.14 19.70
N ILE A 567 5.29 18.01 18.72
CA ILE A 567 4.29 18.97 18.26
C ILE A 567 3.59 18.38 17.05
N TYR A 568 2.25 18.37 17.04
CA TYR A 568 1.45 17.83 15.95
C TYR A 568 0.11 18.53 15.80
N GLY A 569 -0.44 18.53 14.60
CA GLY A 569 -1.77 19.04 14.31
C GLY A 569 -2.85 17.97 14.43
N VAL A 570 -4.01 18.33 14.97
CA VAL A 570 -5.19 17.49 15.04
C VAL A 570 -6.44 18.28 14.76
N LYS A 571 -7.40 17.73 14.01
CA LYS A 571 -8.69 18.38 13.75
C LYS A 571 -9.75 17.83 14.71
N GLU A 572 -10.19 18.64 15.66
CA GLU A 572 -11.20 18.29 16.65
C GLU A 572 -12.45 19.14 16.46
N GLN A 573 -13.60 18.51 16.28
CA GLN A 573 -14.87 19.19 16.03
C GLN A 573 -14.83 20.20 14.87
N GLY A 574 -14.07 19.88 13.80
CA GLY A 574 -13.89 20.75 12.65
C GLY A 574 -12.85 21.85 12.78
N ILE A 575 -12.21 22.01 13.95
CA ILE A 575 -11.20 23.04 14.21
C ILE A 575 -9.83 22.39 14.32
N TRP A 576 -8.85 22.91 13.58
CA TRP A 576 -7.46 22.51 13.72
C TRP A 576 -6.85 23.04 15.01
N LYS A 577 -6.11 22.17 15.70
CA LYS A 577 -5.36 22.50 16.91
C LYS A 577 -3.95 21.96 16.83
N ILE A 578 -3.00 22.75 17.28
CA ILE A 578 -1.63 22.29 17.53
C ILE A 578 -1.54 21.82 18.97
N LYS A 579 -1.10 20.60 19.13
CA LYS A 579 -0.87 19.95 20.43
C LYS A 579 0.59 19.61 20.59
N GLU A 580 1.04 19.55 21.86
CA GLU A 580 2.35 19.03 22.23
C GLU A 580 2.19 17.85 23.18
N TYR A 581 2.76 16.73 22.80
CA TYR A 581 2.94 15.58 23.68
C TYR A 581 4.29 15.69 24.39
N GLN A 582 4.28 15.83 25.71
CA GLN A 582 5.46 15.98 26.56
C GLN A 582 6.02 14.60 26.93
N LEU A 583 7.30 14.34 26.62
CA LEU A 583 7.91 13.02 26.81
C LEU A 583 8.10 12.65 28.28
N ASP A 584 8.42 13.64 29.15
CA ASP A 584 8.72 13.46 30.58
C ASP A 584 7.51 12.98 31.40
N ASN A 585 6.37 13.57 31.16
CA ASN A 585 5.15 13.30 31.95
C ASN A 585 4.04 12.61 31.16
N GLN A 586 4.25 12.35 29.86
CA GLN A 586 3.35 11.67 28.93
C GLN A 586 1.97 12.35 28.80
N LYS A 587 1.94 13.68 28.89
CA LYS A 587 0.72 14.47 28.76
C LYS A 587 0.71 15.24 27.47
N THR A 588 -0.49 15.40 26.93
CA THR A 588 -0.74 16.25 25.78
C THR A 588 -1.34 17.58 26.23
N VAL A 589 -0.83 18.68 25.71
CA VAL A 589 -1.32 20.04 25.98
C VAL A 589 -1.67 20.74 24.65
N ASP A 590 -2.72 21.56 24.67
CA ASP A 590 -3.08 22.39 23.53
C ASP A 590 -2.17 23.62 23.51
N LEU A 591 -1.55 23.90 22.33
CA LEU A 591 -0.68 25.07 22.14
C LEU A 591 -1.38 26.18 21.37
N PHE A 592 -1.98 25.88 20.22
CA PHE A 592 -2.62 26.85 19.33
C PHE A 592 -3.90 26.27 18.74
N SER A 593 -4.86 27.16 18.40
CA SER A 593 -6.07 26.83 17.63
C SER A 593 -6.01 27.48 16.25
N ASP A 594 -6.74 26.92 15.29
CA ASP A 594 -6.86 27.39 13.91
C ASP A 594 -5.59 27.17 13.04
N PHE A 595 -4.67 26.32 13.52
CA PHE A 595 -3.46 25.92 12.78
C PHE A 595 -3.37 24.40 12.66
N ARG A 596 -2.95 23.93 11.49
CA ARG A 596 -2.83 22.50 11.15
C ARG A 596 -1.45 21.93 11.37
N ALA A 597 -0.40 22.75 11.26
CA ALA A 597 0.98 22.34 11.44
C ALA A 597 1.81 23.42 12.13
N ALA A 598 2.88 23.03 12.80
CA ALA A 598 3.79 23.95 13.47
C ALA A 598 5.24 23.45 13.43
N ARG A 599 6.19 24.38 13.37
CA ARG A 599 7.63 24.13 13.49
C ARG A 599 8.22 25.08 14.53
N GLN A 600 8.81 24.55 15.58
CA GLN A 600 9.47 25.39 16.59
C GLN A 600 10.94 25.57 16.28
N VAL A 601 11.36 26.82 16.20
CA VAL A 601 12.76 27.21 15.95
C VAL A 601 13.18 28.22 17.02
N LYS A 602 13.90 27.78 18.02
CA LYS A 602 14.31 28.61 19.19
C LYS A 602 13.10 29.30 19.84
N ASP A 603 13.10 30.66 19.82
CA ASP A 603 12.08 31.51 20.44
C ASP A 603 10.86 31.75 19.52
N LYS A 604 10.81 31.15 18.34
CA LYS A 604 9.74 31.33 17.35
C LYS A 604 9.04 29.99 17.07
N VAL A 605 7.74 30.08 16.82
CA VAL A 605 6.97 28.96 16.28
C VAL A 605 6.34 29.39 14.96
N PHE A 606 6.71 28.73 13.88
CA PHE A 606 6.05 28.89 12.59
C PHE A 606 4.78 28.07 12.59
N LEU A 607 3.68 28.69 12.22
CA LEU A 607 2.33 28.14 12.26
C LEU A 607 1.72 28.15 10.87
N LEU A 608 1.22 27.01 10.41
CA LEU A 608 0.54 26.85 9.13
C LEU A 608 -0.96 26.67 9.39
N ASN A 609 -1.80 27.52 8.78
CA ASN A 609 -3.25 27.38 8.91
C ASN A 609 -3.84 26.42 7.83
N GLU A 610 -5.17 26.25 7.83
CA GLU A 610 -5.88 25.40 6.88
C GLU A 610 -5.75 25.89 5.42
N ASN A 611 -5.54 27.20 5.22
CA ASN A 611 -5.33 27.84 3.91
C ASN A 611 -3.86 27.83 3.47
N TYR A 612 -2.99 27.08 4.13
CA TYR A 612 -1.54 27.06 3.89
C TYR A 612 -0.85 28.42 4.04
N GLU A 613 -1.47 29.37 4.77
CA GLU A 613 -0.86 30.63 5.12
C GLU A 613 0.04 30.45 6.33
N LEU A 614 1.25 30.97 6.24
CA LEU A 614 2.23 30.93 7.33
C LEU A 614 2.12 32.14 8.23
N SER A 615 2.21 31.87 9.53
CA SER A 615 2.35 32.87 10.57
C SER A 615 3.51 32.53 11.49
N VAL A 616 4.07 33.50 12.16
CA VAL A 616 5.12 33.29 13.16
C VAL A 616 4.64 33.78 14.52
N PHE A 617 4.70 32.90 15.53
CA PHE A 617 4.54 33.25 16.94
C PHE A 617 5.92 33.50 17.56
N ASP A 618 6.07 34.63 18.20
CA ASP A 618 7.29 35.01 18.91
C ASP A 618 7.07 34.89 20.43
N HIS A 619 7.83 34.03 21.09
CA HIS A 619 7.70 33.77 22.53
C HIS A 619 8.02 34.98 23.39
N LYS A 620 8.85 35.94 22.92
CA LYS A 620 9.24 37.14 23.67
C LYS A 620 8.12 38.18 23.64
N SER A 621 7.57 38.46 22.47
CA SER A 621 6.49 39.45 22.31
C SER A 621 5.10 38.87 22.59
N LYS A 622 4.94 37.55 22.61
CA LYS A 622 3.66 36.84 22.73
C LYS A 622 2.66 37.20 21.60
N THR A 623 3.16 37.51 20.40
CA THR A 623 2.33 37.92 19.27
C THR A 623 2.46 36.93 18.12
N ILE A 624 1.37 36.75 17.40
CA ILE A 624 1.33 36.02 16.11
C ILE A 624 1.32 37.07 14.99
N LYS A 625 2.23 36.92 14.04
CA LYS A 625 2.32 37.76 12.86
C LYS A 625 2.19 36.91 11.60
N ALA A 626 1.23 37.25 10.73
CA ALA A 626 1.13 36.60 9.43
C ALA A 626 2.35 36.95 8.56
N LEU A 627 2.84 36.00 7.80
CA LEU A 627 3.87 36.18 6.79
C LEU A 627 3.20 36.48 5.44
N PRO A 628 3.86 37.24 4.55
CA PRO A 628 3.23 37.75 3.31
C PRO A 628 3.21 36.69 2.18
N PHE A 629 3.17 35.41 2.52
CA PHE A 629 3.13 34.33 1.52
C PHE A 629 2.39 33.10 2.08
N SER A 630 1.91 32.25 1.16
CA SER A 630 1.31 30.96 1.45
C SER A 630 2.15 29.86 0.84
N LEU A 631 2.22 28.71 1.50
CA LEU A 631 2.80 27.52 0.92
C LEU A 631 1.84 26.97 -0.18
N PRO A 632 2.36 26.22 -1.14
CA PRO A 632 1.51 25.52 -2.11
C PRO A 632 0.53 24.57 -1.40
N SER A 633 -0.69 24.52 -1.89
CA SER A 633 -1.79 23.76 -1.26
C SER A 633 -1.78 22.26 -1.56
N ALA A 634 -0.71 21.72 -2.13
CA ALA A 634 -0.63 20.29 -2.44
C ALA A 634 -0.48 19.45 -1.17
N GLU A 635 -1.16 18.31 -1.12
CA GLU A 635 -1.04 17.32 -0.01
C GLU A 635 0.40 16.86 0.21
N ASN A 636 1.27 17.00 -0.80
CA ASN A 636 2.68 16.62 -0.79
C ASN A 636 3.66 17.78 -0.58
N THR A 637 3.19 18.94 -0.12
CA THR A 637 4.09 20.05 0.20
C THR A 637 4.92 19.71 1.44
N ASN A 638 6.20 19.42 1.23
CA ASN A 638 7.13 19.27 2.33
C ASN A 638 7.73 20.64 2.67
N TRP A 639 7.77 20.99 3.96
CA TRP A 639 8.33 22.24 4.40
C TRP A 639 9.15 22.10 5.69
N TYR A 640 10.12 22.98 5.84
CA TYR A 640 11.02 23.01 6.97
C TYR A 640 11.37 24.46 7.34
N ALA A 641 11.65 24.74 8.60
CA ALA A 641 12.17 26.04 9.02
C ALA A 641 13.37 25.87 9.93
N ASP A 642 14.44 26.59 9.65
CA ASP A 642 15.62 26.67 10.49
C ASP A 642 15.82 28.10 11.05
N ASN A 643 16.96 28.35 11.66
CA ASN A 643 17.29 29.64 12.27
C ASN A 643 17.42 30.80 11.26
N ARG A 644 17.48 30.51 9.96
CA ARG A 644 17.78 31.49 8.90
C ARG A 644 16.68 31.53 7.85
N TYR A 645 16.13 30.37 7.49
CA TYR A 645 15.33 30.22 6.29
C TYR A 645 14.09 29.36 6.54
N ILE A 646 13.16 29.50 5.63
CA ILE A 646 12.00 28.60 5.45
C ILE A 646 12.24 27.91 4.08
N TYR A 647 12.20 26.60 4.11
CA TYR A 647 12.37 25.75 2.93
C TYR A 647 11.05 25.08 2.64
N PHE A 648 10.68 25.00 1.38
CA PHE A 648 9.54 24.19 0.96
C PHE A 648 9.75 23.69 -0.47
N SER A 649 9.12 22.57 -0.76
CA SER A 649 9.04 22.02 -2.11
C SER A 649 7.61 22.03 -2.60
N ASP A 650 7.44 22.17 -3.88
CA ASP A 650 6.19 21.95 -4.57
C ASP A 650 6.40 21.15 -5.84
N PHE A 651 5.30 20.68 -6.39
CA PHE A 651 5.27 19.91 -7.62
C PHE A 651 4.20 20.46 -8.55
N ASP A 652 4.58 20.83 -9.76
CA ASP A 652 3.68 21.46 -10.72
C ASP A 652 3.08 20.49 -11.75
N GLY A 653 3.21 19.19 -11.50
CA GLY A 653 2.84 18.13 -12.46
C GLY A 653 3.95 17.79 -13.46
N ARG A 654 5.00 18.60 -13.53
CA ARG A 654 6.15 18.46 -14.44
C ARG A 654 7.47 18.44 -13.72
N ASP A 655 7.68 19.42 -12.84
CA ASP A 655 8.94 19.66 -12.16
C ASP A 655 8.76 19.77 -10.64
N ALA A 656 9.78 19.36 -9.90
CA ALA A 656 9.88 19.58 -8.46
C ALA A 656 10.65 20.89 -8.22
N HIS A 657 10.00 21.83 -7.54
CA HIS A 657 10.55 23.14 -7.21
C HIS A 657 10.94 23.18 -5.72
N PHE A 658 12.18 23.54 -5.45
CA PHE A 658 12.68 23.71 -4.08
C PHE A 658 12.93 25.20 -3.84
N ASN A 659 12.21 25.73 -2.88
CA ASN A 659 12.18 27.16 -2.58
C ASN A 659 12.80 27.44 -1.22
N VAL A 660 13.54 28.53 -1.12
CA VAL A 660 14.11 29.05 0.13
C VAL A 660 13.71 30.50 0.32
N LEU A 661 13.07 30.78 1.44
CA LEU A 661 12.69 32.14 1.85
C LEU A 661 13.43 32.53 3.13
N ASP A 662 13.61 33.82 3.35
CA ASP A 662 13.97 34.32 4.68
C ASP A 662 12.72 34.32 5.60
N HIS A 663 12.90 34.63 6.89
CA HIS A 663 11.80 34.73 7.85
C HIS A 663 10.83 35.91 7.62
N ASN A 664 11.08 36.78 6.64
CA ASN A 664 10.18 37.85 6.20
C ASN A 664 9.38 37.46 4.95
N GLY A 665 9.72 36.31 4.33
CA GLY A 665 9.10 35.85 3.11
C GLY A 665 9.80 36.30 1.82
N GLU A 666 11.00 36.88 1.92
CA GLU A 666 11.79 37.20 0.73
C GLU A 666 12.45 35.94 0.18
N ARG A 667 12.34 35.73 -1.15
CA ARG A 667 12.93 34.57 -1.83
C ARG A 667 14.45 34.71 -1.89
N ILE A 668 15.14 33.73 -1.32
CA ILE A 668 16.62 33.64 -1.29
C ILE A 668 17.11 32.81 -2.48
N SER A 669 16.47 31.68 -2.75
CA SER A 669 16.81 30.82 -3.88
C SER A 669 15.61 29.97 -4.31
N GLU A 670 15.67 29.53 -5.55
CA GLU A 670 14.75 28.56 -6.13
C GLU A 670 15.55 27.60 -7.01
N LYS A 671 15.27 26.31 -6.91
CA LYS A 671 15.88 25.28 -7.72
C LYS A 671 14.82 24.35 -8.26
N THR A 672 14.86 24.13 -9.56
CA THR A 672 13.94 23.23 -10.24
C THR A 672 14.68 21.95 -10.65
N PHE A 673 14.08 20.82 -10.40
CA PHE A 673 14.51 19.51 -10.85
C PHE A 673 13.39 18.84 -11.62
N ASN A 674 13.77 18.06 -12.64
CA ASN A 674 12.79 17.25 -13.34
C ASN A 674 12.21 16.21 -12.37
N ALA A 675 10.89 16.21 -12.20
CA ALA A 675 10.19 15.35 -11.26
C ALA A 675 10.25 13.86 -11.63
N SER A 676 10.60 13.52 -12.86
CA SER A 676 10.87 12.13 -13.26
C SER A 676 12.17 11.57 -12.66
N SER A 677 12.97 12.40 -12.03
CA SER A 677 14.23 11.99 -11.44
C SER A 677 14.40 12.36 -9.96
N ILE A 678 13.61 13.27 -9.44
CA ILE A 678 13.71 13.75 -8.05
C ILE A 678 12.32 13.95 -7.45
N SER A 679 12.10 13.37 -6.27
CA SER A 679 10.91 13.59 -5.45
C SER A 679 10.91 14.98 -4.83
N ALA A 680 9.74 15.57 -4.63
CA ALA A 680 9.59 16.78 -3.83
C ALA A 680 9.91 16.58 -2.33
N SER A 681 10.06 15.32 -1.86
CA SER A 681 10.43 15.03 -0.48
C SER A 681 11.92 15.34 -0.23
N PHE A 682 12.19 15.99 0.90
CA PHE A 682 13.55 16.33 1.32
C PHE A 682 13.67 16.34 2.84
N ASP A 683 14.91 16.21 3.33
CA ASP A 683 15.27 16.47 4.72
C ASP A 683 16.51 17.35 4.81
N ILE A 684 16.67 18.05 5.94
CA ILE A 684 17.69 19.09 6.12
C ILE A 684 18.61 18.78 7.29
N ASP A 685 19.91 18.84 7.03
CA ASP A 685 20.92 18.95 8.08
C ASP A 685 21.43 20.39 8.14
N GLU A 686 20.86 21.15 9.10
CA GLU A 686 21.22 22.56 9.31
C GLU A 686 22.72 22.78 9.60
N ARG A 687 23.36 21.83 10.29
CA ARG A 687 24.75 21.98 10.76
C ARG A 687 25.73 21.84 9.62
N ARG A 688 25.45 20.92 8.70
CA ARG A 688 26.28 20.73 7.50
C ARG A 688 25.87 21.63 6.35
N ASN A 689 24.79 22.40 6.44
CA ASN A 689 24.15 23.15 5.35
C ASN A 689 23.85 22.26 4.14
N LYS A 690 23.22 21.11 4.38
CA LYS A 690 22.89 20.15 3.36
C LYS A 690 21.44 19.74 3.46
N ALA A 691 20.90 19.37 2.32
CA ALA A 691 19.65 18.63 2.25
C ALA A 691 19.88 17.30 1.53
N ILE A 692 19.02 16.32 1.82
CA ILE A 692 18.97 15.06 1.13
C ILE A 692 17.66 14.97 0.36
N LEU A 693 17.77 14.62 -0.91
CA LEU A 693 16.64 14.45 -1.83
C LEU A 693 16.57 12.98 -2.23
N LYS A 694 15.36 12.44 -2.33
CA LYS A 694 15.13 11.14 -2.94
C LYS A 694 15.16 11.30 -4.45
N SER A 695 15.92 10.44 -5.11
CA SER A 695 15.96 10.34 -6.56
C SER A 695 15.72 8.90 -6.98
N TRP A 696 15.01 8.72 -8.08
CA TRP A 696 14.93 7.45 -8.76
C TRP A 696 15.52 7.63 -10.17
N PRO A 697 16.32 6.68 -10.64
CA PRO A 697 16.77 6.72 -12.01
C PRO A 697 15.56 6.57 -12.94
N TYR A 698 15.76 7.04 -14.15
CA TYR A 698 14.81 6.86 -15.24
C TYR A 698 14.29 5.41 -15.27
N SER A 699 12.99 5.24 -15.16
CA SER A 699 12.32 3.94 -15.16
C SER A 699 11.75 3.70 -16.55
N GLU A 700 12.27 2.68 -17.26
CA GLU A 700 11.57 2.18 -18.44
C GLU A 700 10.32 1.43 -17.98
N ALA A 701 9.15 1.89 -18.42
CA ALA A 701 7.92 1.13 -18.24
C ALA A 701 7.61 0.30 -19.49
N GLU A 702 7.00 -0.84 -19.30
CA GLU A 702 6.55 -1.72 -20.36
C GLU A 702 5.03 -1.85 -20.36
N ILE A 703 4.42 -1.88 -21.53
CA ILE A 703 3.02 -2.27 -21.69
C ILE A 703 3.02 -3.73 -22.15
N LEU A 704 2.42 -4.58 -21.32
CA LEU A 704 2.48 -6.02 -21.48
C LEU A 704 1.07 -6.60 -21.60
N LEU A 705 0.90 -7.60 -22.44
CA LEU A 705 -0.21 -8.53 -22.36
C LEU A 705 0.20 -9.68 -21.45
N VAL A 706 -0.58 -9.96 -20.43
CA VAL A 706 -0.28 -11.00 -19.44
C VAL A 706 -1.52 -11.84 -19.17
N ASP A 707 -1.31 -13.14 -18.96
CA ASP A 707 -2.37 -14.00 -18.43
C ASP A 707 -2.35 -14.00 -16.89
N ALA A 708 -3.43 -14.47 -16.27
CA ALA A 708 -3.56 -14.52 -14.82
C ALA A 708 -2.43 -15.33 -14.13
N ALA A 709 -1.86 -16.34 -14.80
CA ALA A 709 -0.75 -17.15 -14.28
C ALA A 709 0.58 -16.38 -14.36
N ALA A 710 0.77 -15.53 -15.39
CA ALA A 710 1.98 -14.72 -15.52
C ALA A 710 2.06 -13.58 -14.48
N LEU A 711 0.93 -13.11 -13.97
CA LEU A 711 0.90 -12.09 -12.91
C LEU A 711 1.52 -12.60 -11.61
N SER A 712 1.32 -13.88 -11.29
CA SER A 712 1.83 -14.51 -10.05
C SER A 712 3.18 -15.22 -10.21
N SER A 713 3.68 -15.39 -11.44
CA SER A 713 4.92 -16.13 -11.69
C SER A 713 6.17 -15.30 -11.34
N VAL A 714 7.13 -15.93 -10.66
CA VAL A 714 8.47 -15.37 -10.47
C VAL A 714 9.18 -15.33 -11.82
N ASN A 715 9.50 -14.16 -12.33
CA ASN A 715 10.29 -14.04 -13.55
C ASN A 715 11.67 -14.70 -13.33
N PRO A 716 12.06 -15.70 -14.11
CA PRO A 716 13.45 -16.15 -14.06
C PRO A 716 14.32 -14.99 -14.53
N LYS A 717 15.22 -14.52 -13.67
CA LYS A 717 16.18 -13.44 -13.96
C LYS A 717 16.85 -13.69 -15.31
N HIS A 718 16.75 -12.73 -16.22
CA HIS A 718 17.63 -12.65 -17.40
C HIS A 718 18.96 -12.06 -17.03
#